data_43a4aaa33dba883101a97f2a76f42812
#
_entry.id   43a4aaa33dba883101a97f2a76f42812
#
_cell.length_a   1.000
_cell.length_b   1.000
_cell.length_c   1.000
_cell.angle_alpha   90.00
_cell.angle_beta   90.00
_cell.angle_gamma   90.00
#
_symmetry.space_group_name_H-M   'P 1'
#
loop_
_entity.id
_entity.type
_entity.pdbx_description
1 polymer ?
#
loop_
_entity_poly.entity_id
_entity_poly.type
_entity_poly.pdbx_seq_one_letter_code
_entity_poly.pdbx_strand_id
1 'polypeptide(L)'
;MKILTKWLRAYLPGLSVDDPQLAEDLTLRGIAVEALFFVPTSVGKQKAQWNSVFEMDITTNRVDAMNHYGVAREAAAIYGLSVPDLRFDLPKPEHAASPFHVRIEAEDACGRFTARVLRGISIGESDDWFPGAEVATYFELLEQKKINNAVDATNFAWLAMGQPTHVFDLDKIEGGIVVRRARKGERLKTLDGVERALDAEDLVVADHARPLALAGVMGGWDTMITPATTNVLVEAAWFEPMAVRRTARRHGLHTDASHRFERGANFHAAPVASALVSRILLANGGWIEGELVDVRVAELEARTADRKPVALALSEVRRILGRTEDEEGITGTTVEGVLAALGCGLASQRVSESASQHDSDAAWLVSLPSWRLDLEREIDLIEEVARVYGYNRFANTLPAFGEGVRALPWAESEAAVRRTLLATGFHEAIASTFCSAAEASLTAPQPGLVVPLGNPLSEEAGVLRPSLVPGMLGMIAGNLHRDVSDVRLFELGTVFGGTTEKVEERPAVAFGAAGSVPEQGPLHPARAIDFHDVKGAVEQVLARFQARAVYFDRFPAEAGLTPAWLHPYRAARVAAEGATVGWFGQLHPSEAAARKLKEPVLVGELYLDRLYKLPLRKPMAREISRFQPVRRDFSLVLDESISWENIDQALAGLQIPELVDWRVREVFRDARLGTGEYSLLMGATFQAKDRTLREEDLQSFQAQVVEAVGKAGARLRS
;
A
#
# COMPACT_ATOMS: atom_id res chain seq x y z
N MET A 1 -16.85 -5.57 -6.17
CA MET A 1 -18.34 -5.68 -6.27
C MET A 1 -18.71 -6.47 -7.51
N LYS A 2 -19.78 -7.32 -7.43
CA LYS A 2 -20.25 -8.10 -8.60
C LYS A 2 -21.38 -7.38 -9.33
N ILE A 3 -21.27 -7.31 -10.65
CA ILE A 3 -22.26 -6.69 -11.56
C ILE A 3 -22.62 -7.69 -12.65
N LEU A 4 -23.91 -7.91 -12.84
CA LEU A 4 -24.46 -8.81 -13.85
C LEU A 4 -24.72 -8.05 -15.15
N THR A 5 -24.06 -8.42 -16.24
CA THR A 5 -24.17 -7.70 -17.54
C THR A 5 -25.57 -7.80 -18.14
N LYS A 6 -26.28 -8.92 -17.92
CA LYS A 6 -27.69 -9.07 -18.30
C LYS A 6 -28.58 -7.99 -17.65
N TRP A 7 -28.30 -7.63 -16.39
CA TRP A 7 -29.02 -6.58 -15.69
C TRP A 7 -28.68 -5.18 -16.23
N LEU A 8 -27.40 -4.93 -16.59
CA LEU A 8 -27.02 -3.68 -17.26
C LEU A 8 -27.79 -3.50 -18.57
N ARG A 9 -27.89 -4.57 -19.39
CA ARG A 9 -28.63 -4.53 -20.65
C ARG A 9 -30.13 -4.36 -20.46
N ALA A 10 -30.69 -4.75 -19.32
CA ALA A 10 -32.07 -4.44 -18.99
C ALA A 10 -32.33 -2.94 -18.81
N TYR A 11 -31.34 -2.21 -18.29
CA TYR A 11 -31.38 -0.72 -18.24
C TYR A 11 -30.99 -0.08 -19.56
N LEU A 12 -30.15 -0.73 -20.38
CA LEU A 12 -29.64 -0.23 -21.66
C LEU A 12 -29.89 -1.23 -22.78
N PRO A 13 -31.13 -1.36 -23.30
CA PRO A 13 -31.42 -2.29 -24.40
C PRO A 13 -30.61 -2.05 -25.66
N GLY A 14 -30.15 -0.82 -25.87
CA GLY A 14 -29.30 -0.42 -27.02
C GLY A 14 -27.82 -0.77 -26.86
N LEU A 15 -27.38 -1.32 -25.73
CA LEU A 15 -25.99 -1.69 -25.49
C LEU A 15 -25.65 -3.00 -26.23
N SER A 16 -25.05 -2.86 -27.43
CA SER A 16 -24.77 -3.98 -28.34
C SER A 16 -23.33 -4.53 -28.27
N VAL A 17 -22.44 -3.84 -27.57
CA VAL A 17 -21.03 -4.26 -27.39
C VAL A 17 -20.96 -5.57 -26.60
N ASP A 18 -19.96 -6.41 -26.88
CA ASP A 18 -19.74 -7.62 -26.10
C ASP A 18 -19.20 -7.33 -24.70
N ASP A 19 -19.28 -8.31 -23.81
CA ASP A 19 -18.93 -8.10 -22.41
C ASP A 19 -17.41 -7.90 -22.17
N PRO A 20 -16.50 -8.55 -22.91
CA PRO A 20 -15.07 -8.24 -22.82
C PRO A 20 -14.74 -6.78 -23.21
N GLN A 21 -15.30 -6.29 -24.31
CA GLN A 21 -15.10 -4.90 -24.75
C GLN A 21 -15.72 -3.91 -23.75
N LEU A 22 -16.91 -4.21 -23.23
CA LEU A 22 -17.55 -3.40 -22.19
C LEU A 22 -16.68 -3.31 -20.92
N ALA A 23 -16.07 -4.43 -20.50
CA ALA A 23 -15.18 -4.47 -19.35
C ALA A 23 -13.92 -3.60 -19.57
N GLU A 24 -13.31 -3.68 -20.75
CA GLU A 24 -12.15 -2.87 -21.13
C GLU A 24 -12.52 -1.37 -21.18
N ASP A 25 -13.62 -1.03 -21.82
CA ASP A 25 -14.06 0.36 -21.97
C ASP A 25 -14.43 1.01 -20.63
N LEU A 26 -15.05 0.29 -19.71
CA LEU A 26 -15.32 0.76 -18.35
C LEU A 26 -14.02 0.99 -17.59
N THR A 27 -13.09 0.03 -17.67
CA THR A 27 -11.79 0.11 -17.00
C THR A 27 -10.96 1.29 -17.48
N LEU A 28 -10.87 1.49 -18.79
CA LEU A 28 -10.17 2.63 -19.40
C LEU A 28 -10.77 3.99 -19.03
N ARG A 29 -11.99 4.01 -18.49
CA ARG A 29 -12.68 5.24 -18.07
C ARG A 29 -12.87 5.34 -16.56
N GLY A 30 -12.04 4.59 -15.82
CA GLY A 30 -11.92 4.74 -14.35
C GLY A 30 -12.95 3.95 -13.55
N ILE A 31 -13.71 3.02 -14.16
CA ILE A 31 -14.57 2.07 -13.48
C ILE A 31 -13.99 0.67 -13.68
N ALA A 32 -13.04 0.30 -12.83
CA ALA A 32 -12.21 -0.88 -13.04
C ALA A 32 -13.00 -2.20 -12.96
N VAL A 33 -12.89 -3.02 -14.00
CA VAL A 33 -13.34 -4.40 -14.03
C VAL A 33 -12.10 -5.30 -13.84
N GLU A 34 -11.96 -5.88 -12.66
CA GLU A 34 -10.80 -6.71 -12.32
C GLU A 34 -10.89 -8.11 -12.93
N ALA A 35 -12.12 -8.65 -13.02
CA ALA A 35 -12.34 -9.94 -13.62
C ALA A 35 -13.71 -10.04 -14.30
N LEU A 36 -13.78 -10.87 -15.36
CA LEU A 36 -14.99 -11.24 -16.07
C LEU A 36 -15.19 -12.76 -15.92
N PHE A 37 -16.29 -13.15 -15.30
CA PHE A 37 -16.68 -14.54 -15.14
C PHE A 37 -17.82 -14.90 -16.06
N PHE A 38 -17.72 -16.06 -16.70
CA PHE A 38 -18.82 -16.68 -17.44
C PHE A 38 -19.41 -17.81 -16.58
N VAL A 39 -20.59 -17.59 -16.03
CA VAL A 39 -21.24 -18.51 -15.08
C VAL A 39 -22.42 -19.19 -15.75
N PRO A 40 -22.44 -20.51 -15.86
CA PRO A 40 -23.60 -21.24 -16.39
C PRO A 40 -24.70 -21.32 -15.33
N THR A 41 -25.91 -20.97 -15.70
CA THR A 41 -27.10 -21.24 -14.89
C THR A 41 -28.00 -22.24 -15.61
N SER A 42 -28.54 -23.20 -14.88
CA SER A 42 -29.49 -24.18 -15.39
C SER A 42 -30.83 -24.00 -14.68
N VAL A 43 -31.86 -23.61 -15.40
CA VAL A 43 -33.22 -23.57 -14.89
C VAL A 43 -33.92 -24.86 -15.33
N GLY A 44 -34.01 -25.84 -14.42
CA GLY A 44 -34.65 -27.15 -14.64
C GLY A 44 -33.98 -27.99 -15.73
N LYS A 45 -34.75 -28.51 -16.72
CA LYS A 45 -34.24 -29.34 -17.84
C LYS A 45 -33.75 -28.54 -19.06
N GLN A 46 -33.67 -27.21 -18.98
CA GLN A 46 -33.20 -26.39 -20.09
C GLN A 46 -31.68 -26.39 -20.20
N LYS A 47 -31.15 -26.12 -21.44
CA LYS A 47 -29.72 -25.97 -21.66
C LYS A 47 -29.17 -24.87 -20.76
N ALA A 48 -28.00 -25.10 -20.20
CA ALA A 48 -27.29 -24.07 -19.41
C ALA A 48 -27.20 -22.74 -20.18
N GLN A 49 -27.71 -21.68 -19.57
CA GLN A 49 -27.57 -20.32 -20.09
C GLN A 49 -26.31 -19.70 -19.45
N TRP A 50 -25.41 -19.19 -20.27
CA TRP A 50 -24.22 -18.50 -19.80
C TRP A 50 -24.55 -17.05 -19.45
N ASN A 51 -24.11 -16.61 -18.29
CA ASN A 51 -24.24 -15.24 -17.81
C ASN A 51 -22.86 -14.67 -17.53
N SER A 52 -22.66 -13.43 -17.87
CA SER A 52 -21.41 -12.72 -17.58
C SER A 52 -21.56 -11.89 -16.32
N VAL A 53 -20.60 -12.04 -15.41
CA VAL A 53 -20.52 -11.31 -14.14
C VAL A 53 -19.18 -10.57 -14.10
N PHE A 54 -19.23 -9.27 -13.95
CA PHE A 54 -18.06 -8.43 -13.70
C PHE A 54 -17.75 -8.42 -12.21
N GLU A 55 -16.51 -8.65 -11.85
CA GLU A 55 -15.95 -8.27 -10.56
C GLU A 55 -15.29 -6.91 -10.71
N MET A 56 -15.80 -5.93 -9.99
CA MET A 56 -15.41 -4.53 -10.14
C MET A 56 -14.79 -3.98 -8.85
N ASP A 57 -13.68 -3.26 -8.99
CA ASP A 57 -13.15 -2.39 -7.94
C ASP A 57 -13.63 -0.96 -8.18
N ILE A 58 -14.57 -0.53 -7.36
CA ILE A 58 -15.16 0.80 -7.44
C ILE A 58 -14.57 1.65 -6.31
N THR A 59 -13.89 2.71 -6.69
CA THR A 59 -13.23 3.61 -5.75
C THR A 59 -14.22 4.26 -4.78
N THR A 60 -13.76 4.61 -3.60
CA THR A 60 -14.63 5.07 -2.50
C THR A 60 -15.37 6.38 -2.78
N ASN A 61 -14.88 7.20 -3.72
CA ASN A 61 -15.53 8.43 -4.17
C ASN A 61 -16.66 8.18 -5.20
N ARG A 62 -16.66 7.00 -5.87
CA ARG A 62 -17.63 6.66 -6.91
C ARG A 62 -18.77 5.79 -6.39
N VAL A 63 -19.35 6.17 -5.23
CA VAL A 63 -20.49 5.46 -4.63
C VAL A 63 -21.70 5.38 -5.55
N ASP A 64 -21.85 6.33 -6.46
CA ASP A 64 -22.87 6.35 -7.50
C ASP A 64 -22.81 5.13 -8.43
N ALA A 65 -21.63 4.57 -8.66
CA ALA A 65 -21.37 3.37 -9.46
C ALA A 65 -21.44 2.06 -8.67
N MET A 66 -21.61 2.08 -7.35
CA MET A 66 -21.70 0.87 -6.51
C MET A 66 -23.05 0.15 -6.63
N ASN A 67 -23.62 0.10 -7.84
CA ASN A 67 -24.88 -0.56 -8.18
C ASN A 67 -25.03 -0.71 -9.69
N HIS A 68 -26.00 -1.53 -10.15
CA HIS A 68 -26.20 -1.81 -11.56
C HIS A 68 -26.64 -0.58 -12.36
N TYR A 69 -27.54 0.26 -11.81
CA TYR A 69 -28.01 1.46 -12.51
C TYR A 69 -26.91 2.51 -12.65
N GLY A 70 -26.05 2.64 -11.65
CA GLY A 70 -24.88 3.54 -11.71
C GLY A 70 -23.89 3.13 -12.78
N VAL A 71 -23.53 1.84 -12.85
CA VAL A 71 -22.68 1.31 -13.93
C VAL A 71 -23.35 1.45 -15.29
N ALA A 72 -24.68 1.26 -15.36
CA ALA A 72 -25.41 1.50 -16.61
C ALA A 72 -25.34 2.98 -17.06
N ARG A 73 -25.40 3.96 -16.14
CA ARG A 73 -25.18 5.37 -16.48
C ARG A 73 -23.78 5.62 -17.05
N GLU A 74 -22.76 5.02 -16.47
CA GLU A 74 -21.40 5.11 -16.99
C GLU A 74 -21.29 4.50 -18.40
N ALA A 75 -21.80 3.29 -18.59
CA ALA A 75 -21.82 2.68 -19.92
C ALA A 75 -22.61 3.53 -20.93
N ALA A 76 -23.74 4.11 -20.53
CA ALA A 76 -24.51 4.99 -21.39
C ALA A 76 -23.72 6.24 -21.84
N ALA A 77 -23.00 6.87 -20.91
CA ALA A 77 -22.15 8.02 -21.23
C ALA A 77 -21.01 7.65 -22.19
N ILE A 78 -20.42 6.45 -22.03
CA ILE A 78 -19.34 5.95 -22.90
C ILE A 78 -19.85 5.70 -24.34
N TYR A 79 -21.04 5.11 -24.48
CA TYR A 79 -21.57 4.68 -25.78
C TYR A 79 -22.60 5.66 -26.39
N GLY A 80 -22.79 6.83 -25.78
CA GLY A 80 -23.76 7.84 -26.27
C GLY A 80 -25.21 7.35 -26.22
N LEU A 81 -25.53 6.48 -25.24
CA LEU A 81 -26.86 5.95 -25.02
C LEU A 81 -27.61 6.77 -23.95
N SER A 82 -28.93 6.68 -23.90
CA SER A 82 -29.72 7.24 -22.81
C SER A 82 -30.18 6.16 -21.83
N VAL A 83 -30.08 6.46 -20.55
CA VAL A 83 -30.64 5.61 -19.48
C VAL A 83 -31.98 6.19 -19.07
N PRO A 84 -33.08 5.41 -19.09
CA PRO A 84 -34.36 5.89 -18.60
C PRO A 84 -34.32 6.15 -17.09
N ASP A 85 -34.98 7.21 -16.64
CA ASP A 85 -35.18 7.50 -15.24
C ASP A 85 -35.85 6.32 -14.52
N LEU A 86 -35.38 6.00 -13.32
CA LEU A 86 -36.03 5.01 -12.49
C LEU A 86 -37.35 5.57 -11.94
N ARG A 87 -38.44 5.07 -12.44
CA ARG A 87 -39.79 5.41 -11.99
C ARG A 87 -40.58 4.12 -11.77
N PHE A 88 -41.26 4.05 -10.64
CA PHE A 88 -42.05 2.89 -10.26
C PHE A 88 -43.45 3.35 -9.93
N ASP A 89 -44.41 3.04 -10.83
CA ASP A 89 -45.79 3.36 -10.58
C ASP A 89 -46.35 2.48 -9.47
N LEU A 90 -47.04 3.10 -8.55
CA LEU A 90 -47.70 2.44 -7.42
C LEU A 90 -49.22 2.66 -7.52
N PRO A 91 -50.01 1.70 -6.99
CA PRO A 91 -51.43 1.92 -6.85
C PRO A 91 -51.69 3.13 -5.92
N LYS A 92 -52.82 3.79 -6.15
CA LYS A 92 -53.22 4.88 -5.26
C LYS A 92 -53.50 4.35 -3.86
N PRO A 93 -53.22 5.13 -2.79
CA PRO A 93 -53.60 4.76 -1.45
C PRO A 93 -55.11 4.52 -1.31
N GLU A 94 -55.47 3.43 -0.64
CA GLU A 94 -56.90 3.08 -0.51
C GLU A 94 -57.66 3.93 0.53
N HIS A 95 -56.95 4.46 1.53
CA HIS A 95 -57.51 5.29 2.57
C HIS A 95 -56.66 6.54 2.81
N ALA A 96 -57.36 7.68 3.05
CA ALA A 96 -56.76 8.89 3.62
C ALA A 96 -56.56 8.63 5.12
N ALA A 97 -55.51 7.86 5.45
CA ALA A 97 -55.23 7.53 6.83
C ALA A 97 -54.68 8.76 7.61
N SER A 98 -54.76 8.70 8.92
CA SER A 98 -53.92 9.56 9.76
C SER A 98 -52.45 9.38 9.35
N PRO A 99 -51.73 10.46 9.06
CA PRO A 99 -50.36 10.35 8.58
C PRO A 99 -49.52 9.60 9.62
N PHE A 100 -48.75 8.62 9.16
CA PHE A 100 -47.74 7.97 9.99
C PHE A 100 -46.73 9.02 10.44
N HIS A 101 -46.46 9.10 11.76
CA HIS A 101 -45.61 10.15 12.31
C HIS A 101 -44.12 9.79 12.17
N VAL A 102 -43.37 10.67 11.53
CA VAL A 102 -41.89 10.61 11.45
C VAL A 102 -41.32 11.94 11.95
N ARG A 103 -40.34 11.88 12.83
CA ARG A 103 -39.61 13.05 13.34
C ARG A 103 -38.10 12.80 13.26
N ILE A 104 -37.36 13.75 12.74
CA ILE A 104 -35.90 13.76 12.76
C ILE A 104 -35.50 14.71 13.93
N GLU A 105 -34.89 14.17 14.98
CA GLU A 105 -34.30 14.93 16.07
C GLU A 105 -32.80 15.16 15.86
N ALA A 106 -32.09 14.22 15.19
CA ALA A 106 -30.68 14.35 14.86
C ALA A 106 -30.55 14.98 13.45
N GLU A 107 -30.90 16.25 13.32
CA GLU A 107 -30.90 16.98 12.06
C GLU A 107 -29.49 17.11 11.43
N ASP A 108 -28.44 16.98 12.24
CA ASP A 108 -27.04 16.95 11.78
C ASP A 108 -26.64 15.61 11.15
N ALA A 109 -27.40 14.54 11.39
CA ALA A 109 -27.02 13.17 11.05
C ALA A 109 -28.03 12.41 10.17
N CYS A 110 -29.27 12.91 10.05
CA CYS A 110 -30.28 12.38 9.15
C CYS A 110 -30.89 13.51 8.31
N GLY A 111 -30.57 13.53 7.01
CA GLY A 111 -31.04 14.59 6.11
C GLY A 111 -32.41 14.32 5.49
N ARG A 112 -32.77 13.05 5.35
CA ARG A 112 -34.05 12.65 4.77
C ARG A 112 -34.49 11.31 5.32
N PHE A 113 -35.78 11.19 5.63
CA PHE A 113 -36.38 9.91 6.03
C PHE A 113 -37.74 9.76 5.36
N THR A 114 -37.92 8.70 4.58
CA THR A 114 -39.21 8.35 3.97
C THR A 114 -39.79 7.11 4.63
N ALA A 115 -41.08 7.14 4.87
CA ALA A 115 -41.84 6.03 5.45
C ALA A 115 -43.11 5.78 4.63
N ARG A 116 -43.31 4.53 4.20
CA ARG A 116 -44.51 4.09 3.49
C ARG A 116 -45.13 2.91 4.20
N VAL A 117 -46.42 3.00 4.48
CA VAL A 117 -47.19 1.96 5.17
C VAL A 117 -47.84 1.06 4.13
N LEU A 118 -47.58 -0.25 4.23
CA LEU A 118 -48.25 -1.28 3.46
C LEU A 118 -49.02 -2.21 4.42
N ARG A 119 -50.24 -2.56 4.02
CA ARG A 119 -51.14 -3.43 4.80
C ARG A 119 -51.50 -4.68 4.02
N GLY A 120 -51.78 -5.77 4.70
CA GLY A 120 -52.31 -6.99 4.12
C GLY A 120 -51.36 -7.66 3.14
N ILE A 121 -50.05 -7.44 3.28
CA ILE A 121 -49.06 -8.11 2.44
C ILE A 121 -48.81 -9.56 2.91
N SER A 122 -48.35 -10.39 2.00
CA SER A 122 -47.91 -11.77 2.32
C SER A 122 -46.38 -11.85 2.30
N ILE A 123 -45.82 -12.39 3.40
CA ILE A 123 -44.37 -12.67 3.46
C ILE A 123 -44.12 -14.14 3.06
N GLY A 124 -43.30 -14.33 2.05
CA GLY A 124 -43.03 -15.64 1.47
C GLY A 124 -41.77 -15.66 0.63
N GLU A 125 -41.70 -16.60 -0.32
CA GLU A 125 -40.60 -16.64 -1.28
C GLU A 125 -40.65 -15.49 -2.27
N SER A 126 -39.48 -15.12 -2.75
CA SER A 126 -39.36 -14.06 -3.76
C SER A 126 -39.62 -14.64 -5.16
N ASP A 127 -40.52 -14.02 -5.89
CA ASP A 127 -40.82 -14.32 -7.29
C ASP A 127 -40.04 -13.40 -8.24
N ASP A 128 -40.22 -13.60 -9.53
CA ASP A 128 -39.65 -12.72 -10.58
C ASP A 128 -40.37 -11.37 -10.59
N TRP A 129 -39.61 -10.28 -10.34
CA TRP A 129 -40.19 -8.94 -10.11
C TRP A 129 -40.22 -8.05 -11.35
N PHE A 130 -39.42 -8.40 -12.35
CA PHE A 130 -39.36 -7.70 -13.64
C PHE A 130 -39.37 -8.67 -14.80
N PRO A 131 -39.86 -8.29 -16.00
CA PRO A 131 -39.66 -9.06 -17.20
C PRO A 131 -38.18 -9.34 -17.43
N GLY A 132 -37.77 -10.60 -17.32
CA GLY A 132 -36.39 -11.04 -17.43
C GLY A 132 -35.53 -10.94 -16.15
N ALA A 133 -36.07 -10.43 -15.06
CA ALA A 133 -35.40 -10.42 -13.76
C ALA A 133 -35.74 -11.71 -12.98
N GLU A 134 -35.02 -12.76 -13.23
CA GLU A 134 -35.07 -14.02 -12.50
C GLU A 134 -34.34 -13.83 -11.15
N VAL A 135 -35.08 -13.38 -10.12
CA VAL A 135 -34.49 -12.98 -8.81
C VAL A 135 -33.62 -14.09 -8.23
N ALA A 136 -34.07 -15.35 -8.30
CA ALA A 136 -33.29 -16.48 -7.83
C ALA A 136 -31.96 -16.60 -8.55
N THR A 137 -31.96 -16.49 -9.89
CA THR A 137 -30.76 -16.52 -10.72
C THR A 137 -29.85 -15.33 -10.45
N TYR A 138 -30.42 -14.11 -10.33
CA TYR A 138 -29.63 -12.92 -10.04
C TYR A 138 -28.93 -13.00 -8.69
N PHE A 139 -29.62 -13.44 -7.65
CA PHE A 139 -29.05 -13.58 -6.32
C PHE A 139 -27.99 -14.68 -6.29
N GLU A 140 -28.19 -15.81 -6.97
CA GLU A 140 -27.19 -16.86 -7.09
C GLU A 140 -25.91 -16.33 -7.77
N LEU A 141 -26.05 -15.68 -8.92
CA LEU A 141 -24.92 -15.10 -9.68
C LEU A 141 -24.17 -14.00 -8.93
N LEU A 142 -24.87 -13.23 -8.11
CA LEU A 142 -24.31 -12.16 -7.30
C LEU A 142 -23.91 -12.63 -5.88
N GLU A 143 -24.01 -13.94 -5.60
CA GLU A 143 -23.70 -14.56 -4.29
C GLU A 143 -24.53 -13.97 -3.15
N GLN A 144 -25.77 -13.57 -3.46
CA GLN A 144 -26.71 -13.04 -2.46
C GLN A 144 -27.62 -14.17 -1.96
N LYS A 145 -27.82 -14.20 -0.63
CA LYS A 145 -28.72 -15.19 -0.01
C LYS A 145 -30.16 -14.72 -0.11
N LYS A 146 -31.03 -15.56 -0.69
CA LYS A 146 -32.49 -15.37 -0.60
C LYS A 146 -32.98 -15.67 0.81
N ILE A 147 -33.86 -14.85 1.35
CA ILE A 147 -34.42 -14.98 2.70
C ILE A 147 -35.95 -15.00 2.62
N ASN A 148 -36.57 -13.92 2.18
CA ASN A 148 -37.98 -13.76 1.91
C ASN A 148 -38.20 -12.50 1.04
N ASN A 149 -39.38 -12.36 0.45
CA ASN A 149 -39.69 -11.26 -0.45
C ASN A 149 -39.45 -9.87 0.12
N ALA A 150 -39.62 -9.66 1.44
CA ALA A 150 -39.40 -8.35 2.05
C ALA A 150 -37.89 -8.02 2.17
N VAL A 151 -37.09 -8.96 2.68
CA VAL A 151 -35.64 -8.79 2.82
C VAL A 151 -35.00 -8.75 1.44
N ASP A 152 -35.43 -9.64 0.55
CA ASP A 152 -34.87 -9.74 -0.80
C ASP A 152 -35.20 -8.46 -1.63
N ALA A 153 -36.39 -7.86 -1.44
CA ALA A 153 -36.73 -6.55 -2.04
C ALA A 153 -35.80 -5.43 -1.59
N THR A 154 -35.41 -5.39 -0.32
CA THR A 154 -34.45 -4.41 0.18
C THR A 154 -33.06 -4.66 -0.39
N ASN A 155 -32.63 -5.94 -0.49
CA ASN A 155 -31.37 -6.30 -1.12
C ASN A 155 -31.37 -5.99 -2.61
N PHE A 156 -32.48 -6.24 -3.30
CA PHE A 156 -32.62 -5.89 -4.69
C PHE A 156 -32.51 -4.37 -4.92
N ALA A 157 -33.09 -3.55 -4.06
CA ALA A 157 -33.02 -2.10 -4.18
C ALA A 157 -31.60 -1.55 -4.15
N TRP A 158 -30.76 -1.98 -3.20
CA TRP A 158 -29.38 -1.51 -3.18
C TRP A 158 -28.51 -2.11 -4.29
N LEU A 159 -28.77 -3.34 -4.74
CA LEU A 159 -28.11 -3.92 -5.92
C LEU A 159 -28.49 -3.17 -7.20
N ALA A 160 -29.77 -2.83 -7.32
CA ALA A 160 -30.32 -2.15 -8.48
C ALA A 160 -29.85 -0.69 -8.61
N MET A 161 -29.98 0.09 -7.55
CA MET A 161 -29.84 1.55 -7.59
C MET A 161 -28.98 2.17 -6.48
N GLY A 162 -28.32 1.35 -5.66
CA GLY A 162 -27.36 1.81 -4.65
C GLY A 162 -27.97 2.40 -3.36
N GLN A 163 -29.30 2.36 -3.20
CA GLN A 163 -29.99 2.90 -2.03
C GLN A 163 -30.35 1.77 -1.06
N PRO A 164 -29.70 1.66 0.11
CA PRO A 164 -30.14 0.75 1.14
C PRO A 164 -31.50 1.18 1.71
N THR A 165 -32.36 0.20 1.95
CA THR A 165 -33.70 0.37 2.52
C THR A 165 -33.89 -0.63 3.64
N HIS A 166 -34.91 -0.40 4.49
CA HIS A 166 -35.30 -1.35 5.54
C HIS A 166 -36.80 -1.52 5.56
N VAL A 167 -37.25 -2.71 6.01
CA VAL A 167 -38.68 -3.00 6.20
C VAL A 167 -38.89 -3.49 7.61
N PHE A 168 -39.70 -2.72 8.36
CA PHE A 168 -40.10 -3.06 9.72
C PHE A 168 -41.45 -3.76 9.76
N ASP A 169 -41.64 -4.65 10.71
CA ASP A 169 -42.96 -5.13 11.11
C ASP A 169 -43.70 -3.96 11.82
N LEU A 170 -44.68 -3.40 11.12
CA LEU A 170 -45.36 -2.19 11.56
C LEU A 170 -46.11 -2.38 12.88
N ASP A 171 -46.65 -3.57 13.14
CA ASP A 171 -47.45 -3.86 14.33
C ASP A 171 -46.59 -3.92 15.63
N LYS A 172 -45.27 -3.87 15.48
CA LYS A 172 -44.28 -3.82 16.57
C LYS A 172 -43.69 -2.43 16.84
N ILE A 173 -44.17 -1.40 16.12
CA ILE A 173 -43.73 0.00 16.26
C ILE A 173 -44.71 0.76 17.13
N GLU A 174 -44.24 1.43 18.14
CA GLU A 174 -45.07 2.23 19.07
C GLU A 174 -45.10 3.73 18.71
N GLY A 175 -46.23 4.23 18.22
CA GLY A 175 -46.52 5.66 18.07
C GLY A 175 -45.92 6.35 16.85
N GLY A 176 -44.86 5.85 16.26
CA GLY A 176 -44.21 6.46 15.08
C GLY A 176 -42.67 6.31 15.09
N ILE A 177 -41.99 6.92 14.13
CA ILE A 177 -40.53 6.89 14.02
C ILE A 177 -39.90 8.19 14.49
N VAL A 178 -38.84 8.07 15.30
CA VAL A 178 -37.94 9.15 15.69
C VAL A 178 -36.51 8.83 15.38
N VAL A 179 -35.90 9.58 14.45
CA VAL A 179 -34.48 9.44 14.17
C VAL A 179 -33.67 10.35 15.08
N ARG A 180 -32.91 9.76 15.98
CA ARG A 180 -32.24 10.48 17.09
C ARG A 180 -30.90 9.86 17.45
N ARG A 181 -30.12 10.54 18.26
CA ARG A 181 -28.99 9.93 18.98
C ARG A 181 -29.51 8.96 20.05
N ALA A 182 -28.73 7.90 20.30
CA ALA A 182 -29.06 6.97 21.37
C ALA A 182 -28.98 7.64 22.75
N ARG A 183 -29.80 7.19 23.69
CA ARG A 183 -29.77 7.67 25.07
C ARG A 183 -28.80 6.85 25.90
N LYS A 184 -28.24 7.45 26.92
CA LYS A 184 -27.32 6.77 27.83
C LYS A 184 -27.95 5.52 28.45
N GLY A 185 -27.29 4.37 28.25
CA GLY A 185 -27.72 3.09 28.82
C GLY A 185 -28.73 2.31 27.95
N GLU A 186 -29.11 2.84 26.78
CA GLU A 186 -29.93 2.10 25.82
C GLU A 186 -29.17 0.87 25.29
N ARG A 187 -29.94 -0.16 25.02
CA ARG A 187 -29.44 -1.42 24.41
C ARG A 187 -30.30 -1.76 23.20
N LEU A 188 -29.69 -2.38 22.24
CA LEU A 188 -30.36 -2.87 21.03
C LEU A 188 -29.84 -4.27 20.68
N LYS A 189 -30.77 -5.21 20.58
CA LYS A 189 -30.47 -6.50 19.96
C LYS A 189 -30.62 -6.36 18.44
N THR A 190 -29.53 -6.52 17.73
CA THR A 190 -29.48 -6.38 16.27
C THR A 190 -29.84 -7.70 15.56
N LEU A 191 -30.08 -7.64 14.21
CA LEU A 191 -30.51 -8.78 13.41
C LEU A 191 -29.56 -9.98 13.43
N ASP A 192 -28.29 -9.78 13.75
CA ASP A 192 -27.30 -10.84 13.98
C ASP A 192 -27.45 -11.55 15.34
N GLY A 193 -28.46 -11.16 16.14
CA GLY A 193 -28.75 -11.75 17.44
C GLY A 193 -27.91 -11.22 18.60
N VAL A 194 -26.98 -10.30 18.34
CA VAL A 194 -26.09 -9.72 19.36
C VAL A 194 -26.73 -8.54 20.04
N GLU A 195 -26.73 -8.54 21.38
CA GLU A 195 -27.18 -7.40 22.18
C GLU A 195 -26.04 -6.39 22.34
N ARG A 196 -26.27 -5.15 21.90
CA ARG A 196 -25.29 -4.07 21.92
C ARG A 196 -25.67 -2.98 22.90
N ALA A 197 -24.72 -2.55 23.73
CA ALA A 197 -24.85 -1.33 24.50
C ALA A 197 -24.59 -0.13 23.58
N LEU A 198 -25.51 0.82 23.55
CA LEU A 198 -25.42 1.97 22.65
C LEU A 198 -24.66 3.12 23.33
N ASP A 199 -23.87 3.82 22.49
CA ASP A 199 -23.23 5.07 22.88
C ASP A 199 -24.10 6.28 22.53
N ALA A 200 -23.96 7.37 23.26
CA ALA A 200 -24.71 8.59 23.00
C ALA A 200 -24.46 9.23 21.64
N GLU A 201 -23.34 8.86 20.96
CA GLU A 201 -23.03 9.30 19.61
C GLU A 201 -23.62 8.38 18.53
N ASP A 202 -24.21 7.23 18.89
CA ASP A 202 -24.81 6.34 17.91
C ASP A 202 -26.11 6.94 17.37
N LEU A 203 -26.24 6.90 16.04
CA LEU A 203 -27.48 7.28 15.38
C LEU A 203 -28.43 6.08 15.35
N VAL A 204 -29.64 6.26 15.83
CA VAL A 204 -30.65 5.22 15.87
C VAL A 204 -31.96 5.67 15.19
N VAL A 205 -32.58 4.69 14.50
CA VAL A 205 -34.01 4.77 14.18
C VAL A 205 -34.74 4.20 15.41
N ALA A 206 -35.59 4.99 16.04
CA ALA A 206 -36.32 4.62 17.24
C ALA A 206 -37.82 4.83 17.05
N ASP A 207 -38.62 4.20 17.88
CA ASP A 207 -40.00 4.60 18.09
C ASP A 207 -40.13 5.50 19.36
N HIS A 208 -41.35 5.69 19.87
CA HIS A 208 -41.55 6.49 21.08
C HIS A 208 -40.99 5.82 22.34
N ALA A 209 -40.82 4.49 22.34
CA ALA A 209 -40.39 3.72 23.49
C ALA A 209 -38.91 3.36 23.48
N ARG A 210 -38.37 2.92 22.33
CA ARG A 210 -37.04 2.25 22.24
C ARG A 210 -36.35 2.42 20.90
N PRO A 211 -35.03 2.16 20.79
CA PRO A 211 -34.33 2.05 19.54
C PRO A 211 -34.78 0.80 18.77
N LEU A 212 -35.00 0.93 17.45
CA LEU A 212 -35.42 -0.13 16.52
C LEU A 212 -34.32 -0.56 15.61
N ALA A 213 -33.35 0.31 15.28
CA ALA A 213 -32.22 0.02 14.40
C ALA A 213 -31.03 0.94 14.70
N LEU A 214 -29.81 0.46 14.42
CA LEU A 214 -28.67 1.33 14.18
C LEU A 214 -28.81 1.94 12.78
N ALA A 215 -29.07 3.23 12.71
CA ALA A 215 -29.42 3.93 11.47
C ALA A 215 -28.34 3.76 10.39
N GLY A 216 -28.74 3.26 9.23
CA GLY A 216 -27.84 2.99 8.12
C GLY A 216 -26.84 1.87 8.32
N VAL A 217 -26.90 1.12 9.43
CA VAL A 217 -25.97 0.04 9.76
C VAL A 217 -26.67 -1.31 9.81
N MET A 218 -27.60 -1.50 10.78
CA MET A 218 -28.26 -2.78 10.98
C MET A 218 -29.60 -2.63 11.71
N GLY A 219 -30.63 -3.31 11.21
CA GLY A 219 -31.94 -3.38 11.86
C GLY A 219 -31.92 -4.11 13.21
N GLY A 220 -32.95 -3.87 14.01
CA GLY A 220 -33.16 -4.53 15.30
C GLY A 220 -33.96 -5.83 15.17
N TRP A 221 -33.69 -6.75 16.08
CA TRP A 221 -34.32 -8.06 16.15
C TRP A 221 -35.83 -8.02 16.40
N ASP A 222 -36.28 -7.10 17.28
CA ASP A 222 -37.65 -7.11 17.76
C ASP A 222 -38.67 -6.67 16.71
N THR A 223 -38.23 -5.86 15.72
CA THR A 223 -39.07 -5.36 14.62
C THR A 223 -38.81 -6.03 13.30
N MET A 224 -38.04 -7.15 13.33
CA MET A 224 -37.76 -7.92 12.09
C MET A 224 -39.04 -8.53 11.51
N ILE A 225 -39.03 -8.65 10.18
CA ILE A 225 -40.07 -9.30 9.41
C ILE A 225 -40.06 -10.80 9.68
N THR A 226 -41.25 -11.36 9.86
CA THR A 226 -41.50 -12.80 10.05
C THR A 226 -42.57 -13.29 9.07
N PRO A 227 -42.71 -14.60 8.88
CA PRO A 227 -43.81 -15.15 8.05
C PRO A 227 -45.23 -14.77 8.50
N ALA A 228 -45.40 -14.33 9.74
CA ALA A 228 -46.66 -13.85 10.30
C ALA A 228 -46.92 -12.35 10.09
N THR A 229 -45.92 -11.61 9.64
CA THR A 229 -46.04 -10.17 9.40
C THR A 229 -46.93 -9.90 8.19
N THR A 230 -47.94 -9.07 8.38
CA THR A 230 -48.89 -8.67 7.32
C THR A 230 -48.92 -7.15 7.08
N ASN A 231 -48.41 -6.36 8.03
CA ASN A 231 -48.32 -4.92 7.95
C ASN A 231 -46.86 -4.49 8.06
N VAL A 232 -46.40 -3.65 7.14
CA VAL A 232 -45.02 -3.24 7.14
C VAL A 232 -44.86 -1.74 6.95
N LEU A 233 -43.76 -1.23 7.51
CA LEU A 233 -43.22 0.10 7.22
C LEU A 233 -42.00 -0.03 6.33
N VAL A 234 -42.06 0.52 5.13
CA VAL A 234 -40.91 0.62 4.22
C VAL A 234 -40.16 1.91 4.49
N GLU A 235 -38.94 1.77 4.99
CA GLU A 235 -37.98 2.86 5.22
C GLU A 235 -37.07 3.02 4.01
N ALA A 236 -36.83 4.26 3.60
CA ALA A 236 -35.68 4.66 2.81
C ALA A 236 -35.21 6.03 3.27
N ALA A 237 -33.93 6.17 3.57
CA ALA A 237 -33.41 7.36 4.23
C ALA A 237 -32.08 7.82 3.65
N TRP A 238 -31.69 9.03 3.99
CA TRP A 238 -30.33 9.53 3.83
C TRP A 238 -29.74 9.87 5.18
N PHE A 239 -28.61 9.25 5.49
CA PHE A 239 -27.85 9.48 6.71
C PHE A 239 -26.50 10.10 6.41
N GLU A 240 -26.01 10.93 7.33
CA GLU A 240 -24.72 11.57 7.23
C GLU A 240 -23.60 10.49 7.28
N PRO A 241 -22.73 10.45 6.25
CA PRO A 241 -21.75 9.38 6.09
C PRO A 241 -20.86 9.13 7.30
N MET A 242 -20.36 10.21 7.94
CA MET A 242 -19.48 10.09 9.09
C MET A 242 -20.19 9.57 10.33
N ALA A 243 -21.49 9.89 10.50
CA ALA A 243 -22.29 9.35 11.61
C ALA A 243 -22.44 7.83 11.47
N VAL A 244 -22.78 7.35 10.28
CA VAL A 244 -22.87 5.90 9.99
C VAL A 244 -21.52 5.22 10.21
N ARG A 245 -20.42 5.79 9.67
CA ARG A 245 -19.08 5.22 9.81
C ARG A 245 -18.63 5.10 11.28
N ARG A 246 -18.88 6.12 12.09
CA ARG A 246 -18.53 6.10 13.53
C ARG A 246 -19.32 5.02 14.27
N THR A 247 -20.63 4.94 14.04
CA THR A 247 -21.49 3.91 14.63
C THR A 247 -21.07 2.51 14.21
N ALA A 248 -20.88 2.26 12.90
CA ALA A 248 -20.46 0.97 12.38
C ALA A 248 -19.12 0.51 12.99
N ARG A 249 -18.12 1.39 13.03
CA ARG A 249 -16.80 1.08 13.62
C ARG A 249 -16.86 0.81 15.12
N ARG A 250 -17.65 1.57 15.87
CA ARG A 250 -17.80 1.40 17.33
C ARG A 250 -18.34 0.02 17.68
N HIS A 251 -19.25 -0.48 16.85
CA HIS A 251 -19.86 -1.81 17.04
C HIS A 251 -19.17 -2.94 16.28
N GLY A 252 -18.07 -2.66 15.57
CA GLY A 252 -17.36 -3.65 14.78
C GLY A 252 -18.21 -4.24 13.65
N LEU A 253 -19.14 -3.45 13.09
CA LEU A 253 -20.06 -3.85 12.04
C LEU A 253 -19.58 -3.35 10.67
N HIS A 254 -19.67 -4.23 9.68
CA HIS A 254 -19.49 -3.89 8.27
C HIS A 254 -20.60 -4.60 7.47
N THR A 255 -21.60 -3.84 7.07
CA THR A 255 -22.77 -4.35 6.33
C THR A 255 -22.85 -3.69 4.95
N ASP A 256 -23.60 -4.28 4.02
CA ASP A 256 -23.85 -3.69 2.71
C ASP A 256 -24.51 -2.30 2.80
N ALA A 257 -25.32 -2.08 3.81
CA ALA A 257 -25.91 -0.77 4.09
C ALA A 257 -24.85 0.22 4.59
N SER A 258 -24.10 -0.13 5.65
CA SER A 258 -23.05 0.75 6.19
C SER A 258 -21.97 1.05 5.16
N HIS A 259 -21.59 0.09 4.35
CA HIS A 259 -20.61 0.26 3.27
C HIS A 259 -21.02 1.36 2.27
N ARG A 260 -22.30 1.47 1.98
CA ARG A 260 -22.84 2.51 1.06
C ARG A 260 -23.06 3.84 1.77
N PHE A 261 -23.76 3.83 2.91
CA PHE A 261 -24.05 5.06 3.62
C PHE A 261 -22.79 5.77 4.15
N GLU A 262 -21.77 5.05 4.61
CA GLU A 262 -20.52 5.66 5.10
C GLU A 262 -19.70 6.36 3.99
N ARG A 263 -20.01 6.07 2.72
CA ARG A 263 -19.40 6.71 1.54
C ARG A 263 -20.30 7.79 0.94
N GLY A 264 -21.58 7.79 1.32
CA GLY A 264 -22.61 8.69 0.84
C GLY A 264 -23.63 7.98 -0.05
N ALA A 265 -24.88 8.31 0.13
CA ALA A 265 -25.98 7.87 -0.70
C ALA A 265 -26.60 9.06 -1.45
N ASN A 266 -27.31 8.80 -2.55
CA ASN A 266 -28.01 9.85 -3.26
C ASN A 266 -29.23 10.34 -2.43
N PHE A 267 -29.24 11.60 -2.06
CA PHE A 267 -30.32 12.21 -1.24
C PHE A 267 -31.71 12.09 -1.88
N HIS A 268 -31.77 12.12 -3.22
CA HIS A 268 -33.04 12.03 -3.94
C HIS A 268 -33.48 10.60 -4.26
N ALA A 269 -32.66 9.59 -3.97
CA ALA A 269 -33.00 8.20 -4.27
C ALA A 269 -34.03 7.59 -3.30
N ALA A 270 -34.18 8.10 -2.07
CA ALA A 270 -35.00 7.51 -1.05
C ALA A 270 -36.47 7.26 -1.46
N PRO A 271 -37.24 8.21 -2.03
CA PRO A 271 -38.60 7.96 -2.46
C PRO A 271 -38.69 6.96 -3.63
N VAL A 272 -37.70 6.93 -4.53
CA VAL A 272 -37.64 6.00 -5.65
C VAL A 272 -37.39 4.57 -5.15
N ALA A 273 -36.46 4.39 -4.22
CA ALA A 273 -36.19 3.09 -3.60
C ALA A 273 -37.39 2.60 -2.77
N SER A 274 -38.02 3.49 -2.00
CA SER A 274 -39.27 3.19 -1.32
C SER A 274 -40.37 2.71 -2.27
N ALA A 275 -40.49 3.34 -3.44
CA ALA A 275 -41.46 2.92 -4.47
C ALA A 275 -41.11 1.55 -5.05
N LEU A 276 -39.83 1.28 -5.34
CA LEU A 276 -39.34 0.00 -5.84
C LEU A 276 -39.70 -1.15 -4.86
N VAL A 277 -39.28 -1.02 -3.60
CA VAL A 277 -39.55 -2.01 -2.56
C VAL A 277 -41.03 -2.23 -2.38
N SER A 278 -41.84 -1.14 -2.32
CA SER A 278 -43.28 -1.22 -2.18
C SER A 278 -43.96 -1.91 -3.35
N ARG A 279 -43.54 -1.65 -4.59
CA ARG A 279 -44.04 -2.33 -5.78
C ARG A 279 -43.80 -3.85 -5.72
N ILE A 280 -42.60 -4.25 -5.28
CA ILE A 280 -42.25 -5.66 -5.16
C ILE A 280 -43.14 -6.33 -4.10
N LEU A 281 -43.30 -5.72 -2.95
CA LEU A 281 -44.13 -6.28 -1.87
C LEU A 281 -45.60 -6.39 -2.23
N LEU A 282 -46.13 -5.36 -2.92
CA LEU A 282 -47.54 -5.34 -3.38
C LEU A 282 -47.85 -6.36 -4.48
N ALA A 283 -46.82 -6.91 -5.15
CA ALA A 283 -47.02 -7.98 -6.13
C ALA A 283 -47.62 -9.25 -5.48
N ASN A 284 -47.35 -9.45 -4.16
CA ASN A 284 -47.87 -10.57 -3.38
C ASN A 284 -49.12 -10.19 -2.55
N GLY A 285 -49.87 -9.19 -2.98
CA GLY A 285 -51.11 -8.70 -2.34
C GLY A 285 -50.86 -7.50 -1.42
N GLY A 286 -51.96 -7.05 -0.81
CA GLY A 286 -51.93 -5.89 0.08
C GLY A 286 -52.22 -4.56 -0.62
N TRP A 287 -52.13 -3.47 0.15
CA TRP A 287 -52.50 -2.14 -0.28
C TRP A 287 -51.68 -1.07 0.46
N ILE A 288 -51.63 0.15 -0.06
CA ILE A 288 -50.93 1.29 0.52
C ILE A 288 -51.86 2.06 1.43
N GLU A 289 -51.49 2.28 2.68
CA GLU A 289 -52.23 3.14 3.62
C GLU A 289 -51.60 4.53 3.65
N GLY A 290 -52.37 5.53 3.19
CA GLY A 290 -51.94 6.93 3.20
C GLY A 290 -50.84 7.27 2.19
N GLU A 291 -50.49 8.55 2.15
CA GLU A 291 -49.42 9.05 1.29
C GLU A 291 -48.02 8.72 1.87
N LEU A 292 -46.99 8.83 1.00
CA LEU A 292 -45.61 8.74 1.43
C LEU A 292 -45.31 9.86 2.45
N VAL A 293 -44.86 9.49 3.64
CA VAL A 293 -44.27 10.45 4.58
C VAL A 293 -42.82 10.69 4.14
N ASP A 294 -42.46 11.94 3.87
CA ASP A 294 -41.13 12.35 3.40
C ASP A 294 -40.66 13.58 4.21
N VAL A 295 -39.88 13.33 5.23
CA VAL A 295 -39.31 14.36 6.12
C VAL A 295 -37.91 14.71 5.65
N ARG A 296 -37.63 16.00 5.48
CA ARG A 296 -36.34 16.49 4.97
C ARG A 296 -35.78 17.57 5.87
N VAL A 297 -34.45 17.61 5.97
CA VAL A 297 -33.68 18.67 6.61
C VAL A 297 -33.09 19.55 5.50
N ALA A 298 -33.64 20.75 5.34
CA ALA A 298 -33.32 21.64 4.22
C ALA A 298 -31.83 22.02 4.14
N GLU A 299 -31.17 22.17 5.27
CA GLU A 299 -29.73 22.49 5.30
C GLU A 299 -28.88 21.37 4.71
N LEU A 300 -29.18 20.12 5.05
CA LEU A 300 -28.47 18.96 4.49
C LEU A 300 -28.82 18.72 3.03
N GLU A 301 -30.07 18.95 2.62
CA GLU A 301 -30.48 18.88 1.22
C GLU A 301 -29.69 19.88 0.37
N ALA A 302 -29.62 21.14 0.78
CA ALA A 302 -28.87 22.19 0.09
C ALA A 302 -27.37 21.89 -0.01
N ARG A 303 -26.80 21.27 1.02
CA ARG A 303 -25.36 20.89 1.06
C ARG A 303 -25.05 19.69 0.18
N THR A 304 -25.95 18.75 0.02
CA THR A 304 -25.65 17.44 -0.59
C THR A 304 -26.28 17.24 -1.94
N ALA A 305 -27.52 17.69 -2.15
CA ALA A 305 -28.27 17.47 -3.40
C ALA A 305 -28.38 18.73 -4.24
N ASP A 306 -28.71 19.87 -3.65
CA ASP A 306 -28.94 21.15 -4.34
C ASP A 306 -27.71 22.05 -4.25
N ARG A 307 -26.53 21.47 -4.54
CA ARG A 307 -25.23 22.14 -4.47
C ARG A 307 -25.10 23.28 -5.47
N LYS A 308 -24.29 24.28 -5.13
CA LYS A 308 -24.01 25.39 -6.04
C LYS A 308 -23.38 24.89 -7.34
N PRO A 309 -23.79 25.43 -8.48
CA PRO A 309 -23.16 25.12 -9.76
C PRO A 309 -21.66 25.48 -9.74
N VAL A 310 -20.86 24.69 -10.45
CA VAL A 310 -19.42 24.86 -10.62
C VAL A 310 -19.15 25.56 -11.96
N ALA A 311 -18.31 26.58 -11.94
CA ALA A 311 -17.86 27.22 -13.16
C ALA A 311 -16.82 26.34 -13.86
N LEU A 312 -16.92 26.24 -15.20
CA LEU A 312 -15.98 25.51 -16.06
C LEU A 312 -15.64 26.31 -17.27
N ALA A 313 -14.36 26.50 -17.58
CA ALA A 313 -13.89 27.19 -18.77
C ALA A 313 -13.21 26.21 -19.75
N LEU A 314 -13.54 26.28 -21.03
CA LEU A 314 -12.91 25.45 -22.06
C LEU A 314 -11.39 25.66 -22.15
N SER A 315 -10.94 26.91 -21.93
CA SER A 315 -9.51 27.23 -21.86
C SER A 315 -8.78 26.45 -20.77
N GLU A 316 -9.38 26.28 -19.58
CA GLU A 316 -8.82 25.49 -18.48
C GLU A 316 -8.84 23.98 -18.80
N VAL A 317 -9.94 23.47 -19.40
CA VAL A 317 -9.97 22.09 -19.87
C VAL A 317 -8.81 21.81 -20.81
N ARG A 318 -8.60 22.63 -21.83
CA ARG A 318 -7.51 22.48 -22.81
C ARG A 318 -6.13 22.67 -22.17
N ARG A 319 -6.00 23.63 -21.26
CA ARG A 319 -4.73 23.88 -20.55
C ARG A 319 -4.27 22.70 -19.71
N ILE A 320 -5.19 22.08 -18.97
CA ILE A 320 -4.89 20.96 -18.06
C ILE A 320 -4.71 19.66 -18.82
N LEU A 321 -5.62 19.34 -19.74
CA LEU A 321 -5.62 18.07 -20.45
C LEU A 321 -4.58 18.01 -21.58
N GLY A 322 -4.17 19.16 -22.11
CA GLY A 322 -3.14 19.23 -23.12
C GLY A 322 -3.61 18.76 -24.50
N ARG A 323 -2.67 18.15 -25.24
CA ARG A 323 -2.90 17.73 -26.62
C ARG A 323 -3.55 16.35 -26.68
N THR A 324 -4.45 16.19 -27.64
CA THR A 324 -5.05 14.91 -28.02
C THR A 324 -4.41 14.38 -29.31
N GLU A 325 -4.66 13.11 -29.62
CA GLU A 325 -4.29 12.52 -30.92
C GLU A 325 -5.23 13.01 -32.03
N ASP A 326 -6.44 13.43 -31.69
CA ASP A 326 -7.41 14.02 -32.63
C ASP A 326 -7.01 15.47 -32.96
N GLU A 327 -7.01 15.82 -34.24
CA GLU A 327 -6.61 17.15 -34.72
C GLU A 327 -7.49 18.30 -34.16
N GLU A 328 -8.78 18.06 -33.98
CA GLU A 328 -9.71 19.07 -33.42
C GLU A 328 -9.53 19.26 -31.90
N GLY A 329 -8.93 18.31 -31.24
CA GLY A 329 -8.76 18.34 -29.79
C GLY A 329 -10.09 18.24 -29.03
N ILE A 330 -10.11 18.78 -27.80
CA ILE A 330 -11.33 18.87 -26.99
C ILE A 330 -12.09 20.14 -27.38
N THR A 331 -13.27 19.98 -27.92
CA THR A 331 -14.17 21.09 -28.34
C THR A 331 -15.20 21.40 -27.25
N GLY A 332 -15.84 22.56 -27.34
CA GLY A 332 -16.97 22.91 -26.47
C GLY A 332 -18.11 21.88 -26.56
N THR A 333 -18.41 21.40 -27.77
CA THR A 333 -19.41 20.35 -28.00
C THR A 333 -19.05 19.03 -27.32
N THR A 334 -17.75 18.67 -27.31
CA THR A 334 -17.27 17.48 -26.59
C THR A 334 -17.53 17.62 -25.10
N VAL A 335 -17.18 18.76 -24.49
CA VAL A 335 -17.41 19.04 -23.07
C VAL A 335 -18.88 18.98 -22.71
N GLU A 336 -19.73 19.65 -23.51
CA GLU A 336 -21.19 19.66 -23.30
C GLU A 336 -21.78 18.26 -23.41
N GLY A 337 -21.38 17.49 -24.43
CA GLY A 337 -21.88 16.13 -24.66
C GLY A 337 -21.52 15.20 -23.52
N VAL A 338 -20.26 15.23 -23.05
CA VAL A 338 -19.79 14.39 -21.95
C VAL A 338 -20.51 14.73 -20.65
N LEU A 339 -20.54 15.99 -20.25
CA LEU A 339 -21.15 16.40 -18.98
C LEU A 339 -22.68 16.18 -18.98
N ALA A 340 -23.35 16.43 -20.09
CA ALA A 340 -24.77 16.12 -20.24
C ALA A 340 -25.07 14.62 -20.14
N ALA A 341 -24.23 13.77 -20.75
CA ALA A 341 -24.36 12.31 -20.66
C ALA A 341 -24.17 11.78 -19.22
N LEU A 342 -23.36 12.47 -18.41
CA LEU A 342 -23.18 12.19 -16.99
C LEU A 342 -24.28 12.77 -16.08
N GLY A 343 -25.27 13.46 -16.67
CA GLY A 343 -26.41 14.04 -15.95
C GLY A 343 -26.15 15.42 -15.37
N CYS A 344 -25.09 16.11 -15.78
CA CYS A 344 -24.83 17.49 -15.38
C CYS A 344 -25.73 18.43 -16.20
N GLY A 345 -26.31 19.46 -15.54
CA GLY A 345 -26.97 20.55 -16.19
C GLY A 345 -26.00 21.64 -16.61
N LEU A 346 -26.10 22.14 -17.82
CA LEU A 346 -25.20 23.15 -18.39
C LEU A 346 -25.95 24.45 -18.68
N ALA A 347 -25.50 25.53 -18.05
CA ALA A 347 -25.93 26.89 -18.42
C ALA A 347 -24.72 27.63 -18.99
N SER A 348 -24.80 28.02 -20.27
CA SER A 348 -23.74 28.77 -20.93
C SER A 348 -23.60 30.17 -20.32
N GLN A 349 -22.36 30.53 -19.93
CA GLN A 349 -21.97 31.88 -19.54
C GLN A 349 -21.31 32.54 -20.77
N ARG A 350 -21.86 33.65 -21.25
CA ARG A 350 -21.15 34.52 -22.19
C ARG A 350 -20.13 35.34 -21.42
N VAL A 351 -18.85 35.16 -21.68
CA VAL A 351 -17.75 35.87 -20.99
C VAL A 351 -17.64 37.34 -21.44
N SER A 352 -18.17 37.73 -22.60
CA SER A 352 -18.35 39.13 -23.00
C SER A 352 -19.29 39.28 -24.17
N GLU A 353 -20.02 40.45 -24.27
CA GLU A 353 -20.86 40.82 -25.39
C GLU A 353 -20.08 41.20 -26.68
N SER A 354 -18.76 41.24 -26.65
CA SER A 354 -17.89 41.73 -27.74
C SER A 354 -16.96 40.68 -28.35
N ALA A 355 -17.05 39.41 -27.97
CA ALA A 355 -16.18 38.37 -28.52
C ALA A 355 -16.73 37.82 -29.84
N SER A 356 -15.92 37.93 -30.88
CA SER A 356 -16.05 37.17 -32.12
C SER A 356 -16.16 35.66 -31.79
N GLN A 357 -16.96 34.92 -32.55
CA GLN A 357 -17.27 33.47 -32.46
C GLN A 357 -15.99 32.59 -32.47
N HIS A 358 -15.17 32.66 -31.46
CA HIS A 358 -14.07 31.72 -31.26
C HIS A 358 -14.45 30.75 -30.13
N ASP A 359 -14.40 29.47 -30.42
CA ASP A 359 -14.67 28.33 -29.54
C ASP A 359 -13.80 28.38 -28.25
N SER A 360 -12.73 29.18 -28.24
CA SER A 360 -11.80 29.36 -27.10
C SER A 360 -12.41 30.03 -25.87
N ASP A 361 -13.50 30.73 -25.98
CA ASP A 361 -14.09 31.56 -24.93
C ASP A 361 -15.34 30.93 -24.27
N ALA A 362 -15.62 29.67 -24.58
CA ALA A 362 -16.77 28.95 -24.01
C ALA A 362 -16.56 28.71 -22.51
N ALA A 363 -17.59 29.07 -21.74
CA ALA A 363 -17.62 28.78 -20.29
C ALA A 363 -19.06 28.42 -19.87
N TRP A 364 -19.17 27.63 -18.81
CA TRP A 364 -20.43 27.11 -18.31
C TRP A 364 -20.53 27.25 -16.79
N LEU A 365 -21.75 27.38 -16.29
CA LEU A 365 -22.13 27.03 -14.95
C LEU A 365 -22.72 25.62 -14.97
N VAL A 366 -22.06 24.69 -14.36
CA VAL A 366 -22.40 23.26 -14.37
C VAL A 366 -23.15 22.91 -13.10
N SER A 367 -24.43 22.55 -13.23
CA SER A 367 -25.23 22.00 -12.12
C SER A 367 -24.90 20.52 -11.95
N LEU A 368 -24.63 20.13 -10.71
CA LEU A 368 -24.13 18.79 -10.37
C LEU A 368 -25.30 17.85 -10.06
N PRO A 369 -25.32 16.62 -10.58
CA PRO A 369 -26.34 15.65 -10.24
C PRO A 369 -26.19 15.20 -8.77
N SER A 370 -27.31 14.93 -8.10
CA SER A 370 -27.34 14.59 -6.67
C SER A 370 -26.61 13.29 -6.29
N TRP A 371 -26.36 12.42 -7.25
CA TRP A 371 -25.64 11.15 -7.04
C TRP A 371 -24.12 11.25 -7.18
N ARG A 372 -23.57 12.33 -7.75
CA ARG A 372 -22.14 12.56 -7.91
C ARG A 372 -21.63 13.45 -6.78
N LEU A 373 -21.40 12.84 -5.63
CA LEU A 373 -20.95 13.54 -4.42
C LEU A 373 -19.49 13.96 -4.47
N ASP A 374 -18.73 13.42 -5.38
CA ASP A 374 -17.30 13.65 -5.62
C ASP A 374 -17.02 14.91 -6.48
N LEU A 375 -18.01 15.43 -7.18
CA LEU A 375 -17.85 16.62 -8.01
C LEU A 375 -18.07 17.89 -7.16
N GLU A 376 -17.01 18.69 -6.96
CA GLU A 376 -17.07 19.93 -6.17
C GLU A 376 -16.38 21.11 -6.83
N ARG A 377 -15.37 20.85 -7.65
CA ARG A 377 -14.46 21.85 -8.21
C ARG A 377 -14.38 21.75 -9.73
N GLU A 378 -13.87 22.78 -10.38
CA GLU A 378 -13.61 22.81 -11.83
C GLU A 378 -12.75 21.61 -12.29
N ILE A 379 -11.70 21.27 -11.51
CA ILE A 379 -10.81 20.17 -11.86
C ILE A 379 -11.52 18.81 -11.86
N ASP A 380 -12.53 18.63 -11.01
CA ASP A 380 -13.30 17.38 -10.94
C ASP A 380 -14.16 17.22 -12.21
N LEU A 381 -14.67 18.33 -12.77
CA LEU A 381 -15.37 18.32 -14.06
C LEU A 381 -14.40 18.09 -15.23
N ILE A 382 -13.20 18.62 -15.17
CA ILE A 382 -12.15 18.40 -16.17
C ILE A 382 -11.75 16.91 -16.19
N GLU A 383 -11.64 16.27 -15.05
CA GLU A 383 -11.40 14.83 -14.94
C GLU A 383 -12.52 14.04 -15.62
N GLU A 384 -13.78 14.39 -15.40
CA GLU A 384 -14.92 13.73 -16.03
C GLU A 384 -14.85 13.83 -17.56
N VAL A 385 -14.50 15.00 -18.09
CA VAL A 385 -14.28 15.19 -19.53
C VAL A 385 -13.14 14.27 -20.01
N ALA A 386 -12.00 14.25 -19.31
CA ALA A 386 -10.86 13.44 -19.71
C ALA A 386 -11.16 11.94 -19.74
N ARG A 387 -11.78 11.42 -18.67
CA ARG A 387 -12.02 9.98 -18.56
C ARG A 387 -13.05 9.47 -19.56
N VAL A 388 -14.16 10.21 -19.80
CA VAL A 388 -15.20 9.80 -20.76
C VAL A 388 -14.70 9.97 -22.19
N TYR A 389 -13.96 11.05 -22.47
CA TYR A 389 -13.27 11.23 -23.76
C TYR A 389 -12.35 10.05 -24.07
N GLY A 390 -11.63 9.56 -23.07
CA GLY A 390 -10.75 8.39 -23.09
C GLY A 390 -9.28 8.75 -22.96
N TYR A 391 -8.64 8.27 -21.91
CA TYR A 391 -7.22 8.55 -21.61
C TYR A 391 -6.28 8.09 -22.73
N ASN A 392 -6.65 7.06 -23.46
CA ASN A 392 -5.90 6.54 -24.61
C ASN A 392 -5.92 7.45 -25.86
N ARG A 393 -6.71 8.53 -25.86
CA ARG A 393 -6.78 9.51 -26.94
C ARG A 393 -5.95 10.77 -26.68
N PHE A 394 -5.25 10.83 -25.55
CA PHE A 394 -4.31 11.92 -25.25
C PHE A 394 -2.92 11.63 -25.77
N ALA A 395 -2.25 12.66 -26.30
CA ALA A 395 -0.89 12.52 -26.80
C ALA A 395 0.09 12.19 -25.69
N ASN A 396 0.91 11.15 -25.90
CA ASN A 396 1.98 10.79 -24.98
C ASN A 396 3.12 11.81 -25.07
N THR A 397 3.19 12.73 -24.12
CA THR A 397 4.23 13.76 -24.05
C THR A 397 4.95 13.69 -22.73
N LEU A 398 6.26 13.97 -22.75
CA LEU A 398 6.99 14.18 -21.51
C LEU A 398 6.74 15.60 -21.00
N PRO A 399 6.61 15.79 -19.67
CA PRO A 399 6.55 17.12 -19.10
C PRO A 399 7.77 17.95 -19.53
N ALA A 400 7.58 19.21 -19.83
CA ALA A 400 8.69 20.13 -20.05
C ALA A 400 9.37 20.40 -18.70
N PHE A 401 10.65 20.05 -18.60
CA PHE A 401 11.46 20.38 -17.43
C PHE A 401 12.13 21.72 -17.65
N GLY A 402 11.74 22.73 -16.90
CA GLY A 402 12.36 24.06 -16.92
C GLY A 402 13.73 24.11 -16.25
N GLU A 403 14.01 23.16 -15.36
CA GLU A 403 15.26 23.07 -14.60
C GLU A 403 15.83 21.65 -14.69
N GLY A 404 17.15 21.51 -14.54
CA GLY A 404 17.81 20.21 -14.50
C GLY A 404 17.40 19.37 -13.29
N VAL A 405 17.39 18.06 -13.46
CA VAL A 405 17.13 17.11 -12.36
C VAL A 405 18.18 17.31 -11.27
N ARG A 406 17.74 17.62 -10.06
CA ARG A 406 18.60 17.71 -8.89
C ARG A 406 18.67 16.34 -8.21
N ALA A 407 19.87 15.79 -8.15
CA ALA A 407 20.08 14.52 -7.46
C ALA A 407 19.73 14.66 -5.96
N LEU A 408 19.18 13.60 -5.40
CA LEU A 408 18.96 13.52 -3.95
C LEU A 408 20.31 13.56 -3.21
N PRO A 409 20.35 14.09 -1.99
CA PRO A 409 21.52 13.97 -1.14
C PRO A 409 21.98 12.51 -1.08
N TRP A 410 23.30 12.29 -1.16
CA TRP A 410 23.92 10.97 -1.06
C TRP A 410 23.66 10.00 -2.25
N ALA A 411 22.90 10.37 -3.27
CA ALA A 411 22.57 9.49 -4.40
C ALA A 411 23.82 8.89 -5.07
N GLU A 412 24.89 9.65 -5.26
CA GLU A 412 26.15 9.16 -5.81
C GLU A 412 26.85 8.18 -4.87
N SER A 413 26.84 8.45 -3.57
CA SER A 413 27.43 7.59 -2.54
C SER A 413 26.70 6.26 -2.43
N GLU A 414 25.36 6.31 -2.40
CA GLU A 414 24.51 5.11 -2.41
C GLU A 414 24.74 4.27 -3.67
N ALA A 415 24.75 4.91 -4.84
CA ALA A 415 25.03 4.23 -6.11
C ALA A 415 26.43 3.61 -6.13
N ALA A 416 27.42 4.24 -5.49
CA ALA A 416 28.79 3.69 -5.39
C ALA A 416 28.81 2.44 -4.49
N VAL A 417 28.11 2.44 -3.36
CA VAL A 417 27.98 1.27 -2.46
C VAL A 417 27.29 0.13 -3.22
N ARG A 418 26.12 0.39 -3.83
CA ARG A 418 25.34 -0.58 -4.59
C ARG A 418 26.19 -1.24 -5.70
N ARG A 419 26.82 -0.44 -6.55
CA ARG A 419 27.68 -0.97 -7.63
C ARG A 419 28.83 -1.81 -7.09
N THR A 420 29.40 -1.44 -5.96
CA THR A 420 30.51 -2.19 -5.36
C THR A 420 30.06 -3.56 -4.88
N LEU A 421 28.94 -3.64 -4.18
CA LEU A 421 28.42 -4.92 -3.69
C LEU A 421 27.97 -5.83 -4.85
N LEU A 422 27.31 -5.30 -5.85
CA LEU A 422 27.00 -6.04 -7.10
C LEU A 422 28.27 -6.57 -7.77
N ALA A 423 29.31 -5.74 -7.89
CA ALA A 423 30.58 -6.14 -8.50
C ALA A 423 31.36 -7.19 -7.67
N THR A 424 31.11 -7.30 -6.38
CA THR A 424 31.67 -8.34 -5.52
C THR A 424 30.81 -9.61 -5.44
N GLY A 425 29.76 -9.70 -6.27
CA GLY A 425 28.93 -10.90 -6.43
C GLY A 425 27.77 -11.01 -5.46
N PHE A 426 27.38 -9.92 -4.80
CA PHE A 426 26.15 -9.87 -4.02
C PHE A 426 24.96 -9.46 -4.88
N HIS A 427 23.78 -9.93 -4.53
CA HIS A 427 22.50 -9.55 -5.14
C HIS A 427 21.71 -8.63 -4.20
N GLU A 428 21.11 -7.58 -4.75
CA GLU A 428 20.28 -6.69 -3.97
C GLU A 428 18.96 -7.35 -3.62
N ALA A 429 18.54 -7.22 -2.36
CA ALA A 429 17.29 -7.73 -1.83
C ALA A 429 16.64 -6.67 -0.94
N ILE A 430 15.34 -6.77 -0.75
CA ILE A 430 14.56 -5.84 0.08
C ILE A 430 13.71 -6.64 1.04
N ALA A 431 13.87 -6.37 2.34
CA ALA A 431 13.07 -6.96 3.39
C ALA A 431 12.01 -5.98 3.93
N SER A 432 11.10 -6.51 4.75
CA SER A 432 10.11 -5.70 5.46
C SER A 432 10.78 -4.66 6.36
N THR A 433 10.20 -3.46 6.42
CA THR A 433 10.59 -2.39 7.34
C THR A 433 10.23 -2.69 8.80
N PHE A 434 9.42 -3.73 9.01
CA PHE A 434 8.94 -4.17 10.30
C PHE A 434 9.58 -5.50 10.71
N CYS A 435 9.74 -5.70 12.02
CA CYS A 435 10.19 -6.96 12.59
C CYS A 435 9.48 -7.26 13.91
N SER A 436 9.73 -8.43 14.48
CA SER A 436 9.23 -8.78 15.80
C SER A 436 10.01 -8.06 16.92
N ALA A 437 9.38 -7.88 18.06
CA ALA A 437 10.04 -7.29 19.24
C ALA A 437 11.27 -8.10 19.68
N ALA A 438 11.26 -9.42 19.52
CA ALA A 438 12.36 -10.30 19.84
C ALA A 438 13.58 -10.05 18.93
N GLU A 439 13.36 -9.96 17.61
CA GLU A 439 14.41 -9.65 16.64
C GLU A 439 14.96 -8.24 16.82
N ALA A 440 14.09 -7.28 17.13
CA ALA A 440 14.50 -5.92 17.44
C ALA A 440 15.40 -5.88 18.69
N SER A 441 15.06 -6.60 19.74
CA SER A 441 15.86 -6.67 20.97
C SER A 441 17.22 -7.31 20.75
N LEU A 442 17.31 -8.32 19.87
CA LEU A 442 18.56 -8.97 19.51
C LEU A 442 19.50 -8.04 18.72
N THR A 443 18.94 -7.18 17.85
CA THR A 443 19.71 -6.44 16.86
C THR A 443 19.81 -4.94 17.13
N ALA A 444 19.04 -4.41 18.07
CA ALA A 444 19.08 -3.00 18.42
C ALA A 444 20.48 -2.58 18.89
N PRO A 445 21.04 -1.47 18.35
CA PRO A 445 22.34 -0.96 18.77
C PRO A 445 22.39 -0.56 20.25
N GLN A 446 21.24 -0.21 20.80
CA GLN A 446 21.08 0.14 22.22
C GLN A 446 19.77 -0.48 22.74
N PRO A 447 19.79 -1.16 23.88
CA PRO A 447 18.58 -1.68 24.50
C PRO A 447 17.57 -0.57 24.80
N GLY A 448 16.29 -0.83 24.50
CA GLY A 448 15.18 0.08 24.82
C GLY A 448 14.87 1.17 23.79
N LEU A 449 15.66 1.29 22.71
CA LEU A 449 15.37 2.22 21.61
C LEU A 449 14.70 1.50 20.43
N VAL A 450 13.54 0.91 20.69
CA VAL A 450 12.74 0.23 19.67
C VAL A 450 11.40 0.96 19.54
N VAL A 451 11.01 1.27 18.32
CA VAL A 451 9.78 2.03 18.04
C VAL A 451 8.63 1.06 17.74
N PRO A 452 7.65 0.90 18.66
CA PRO A 452 6.49 0.05 18.43
C PRO A 452 5.49 0.69 17.47
N LEU A 453 4.76 -0.15 16.74
CA LEU A 453 3.64 0.28 15.91
C LEU A 453 2.36 0.37 16.74
N GLY A 454 1.54 1.39 16.47
CA GLY A 454 0.25 1.57 17.16
C GLY A 454 -0.83 0.56 16.70
N ASN A 455 -0.71 0.05 15.48
CA ASN A 455 -1.65 -0.88 14.86
C ASN A 455 -0.92 -1.94 13.99
N PRO A 456 -0.12 -2.82 14.62
CA PRO A 456 0.64 -3.82 13.88
C PRO A 456 -0.28 -4.82 13.17
N LEU A 457 0.14 -5.30 12.00
CA LEU A 457 -0.58 -6.33 11.24
C LEU A 457 -0.48 -7.71 11.90
N SER A 458 0.64 -7.98 12.57
CA SER A 458 0.90 -9.22 13.31
C SER A 458 1.97 -8.99 14.38
N GLU A 459 2.20 -9.97 15.26
CA GLU A 459 3.28 -9.93 16.26
C GLU A 459 4.67 -9.94 15.62
N GLU A 460 4.83 -10.57 14.44
CA GLU A 460 6.06 -10.60 13.68
C GLU A 460 6.40 -9.26 13.04
N ALA A 461 5.43 -8.36 12.93
CA ALA A 461 5.57 -7.02 12.36
C ALA A 461 5.19 -5.93 13.37
N GLY A 462 5.54 -6.13 14.66
CA GLY A 462 5.12 -5.27 15.76
C GLY A 462 5.91 -3.99 15.95
N VAL A 463 7.12 -3.89 15.39
CA VAL A 463 8.02 -2.75 15.60
C VAL A 463 8.73 -2.34 14.31
N LEU A 464 9.20 -1.09 14.26
CA LEU A 464 10.12 -0.64 13.21
C LEU A 464 11.49 -1.29 13.40
N ARG A 465 12.10 -1.79 12.34
CA ARG A 465 13.40 -2.49 12.37
C ARG A 465 14.53 -1.57 12.84
N PRO A 466 15.22 -1.88 13.94
CA PRO A 466 16.40 -1.11 14.40
C PRO A 466 17.68 -1.49 13.63
N SER A 467 17.63 -2.55 12.82
CA SER A 467 18.71 -3.10 12.02
C SER A 467 18.14 -3.81 10.79
N LEU A 468 18.90 -3.88 9.71
CA LEU A 468 18.56 -4.66 8.52
C LEU A 468 18.85 -6.16 8.68
N VAL A 469 19.59 -6.53 9.73
CA VAL A 469 20.06 -7.91 9.97
C VAL A 469 18.92 -8.92 10.11
N PRO A 470 17.80 -8.65 10.82
CA PRO A 470 16.68 -9.60 10.91
C PRO A 470 16.12 -9.99 9.54
N GLY A 471 15.82 -9.00 8.71
CA GLY A 471 15.34 -9.22 7.35
C GLY A 471 16.35 -9.99 6.49
N MET A 472 17.64 -9.62 6.58
CA MET A 472 18.72 -10.31 5.88
C MET A 472 18.80 -11.77 6.25
N LEU A 473 18.76 -12.09 7.56
CA LEU A 473 18.78 -13.47 8.05
C LEU A 473 17.55 -14.26 7.62
N GLY A 474 16.38 -13.62 7.60
CA GLY A 474 15.14 -14.22 7.10
C GLY A 474 15.25 -14.61 5.62
N MET A 475 15.79 -13.72 4.78
CA MET A 475 15.99 -13.98 3.35
C MET A 475 17.02 -15.08 3.10
N ILE A 476 18.15 -15.08 3.82
CA ILE A 476 19.16 -16.14 3.70
C ILE A 476 18.58 -17.48 4.12
N ALA A 477 17.91 -17.54 5.27
CA ALA A 477 17.28 -18.77 5.75
C ALA A 477 16.22 -19.28 4.76
N GLY A 478 15.39 -18.37 4.23
CA GLY A 478 14.38 -18.72 3.23
C GLY A 478 14.95 -19.31 1.93
N ASN A 479 16.11 -18.84 1.48
CA ASN A 479 16.80 -19.40 0.32
C ASN A 479 17.43 -20.77 0.64
N LEU A 480 18.17 -20.87 1.73
CA LEU A 480 18.82 -22.13 2.15
C LEU A 480 17.80 -23.24 2.42
N HIS A 481 16.62 -22.93 2.96
CA HIS A 481 15.54 -23.91 3.16
C HIS A 481 14.86 -24.34 1.86
N ARG A 482 15.09 -23.64 0.75
CA ARG A 482 14.62 -23.99 -0.60
C ARG A 482 15.74 -24.57 -1.49
N ASP A 483 16.77 -25.11 -0.84
CA ASP A 483 17.93 -25.76 -1.48
C ASP A 483 18.77 -24.83 -2.39
N VAL A 484 18.71 -23.51 -2.19
CA VAL A 484 19.65 -22.57 -2.78
C VAL A 484 20.91 -22.56 -1.93
N SER A 485 21.96 -23.25 -2.36
CA SER A 485 23.17 -23.48 -1.56
C SER A 485 24.09 -22.26 -1.43
N ASP A 486 24.16 -21.42 -2.49
CA ASP A 486 25.08 -20.29 -2.58
C ASP A 486 24.29 -18.98 -2.55
N VAL A 487 24.27 -18.32 -1.40
CA VAL A 487 23.48 -17.12 -1.16
C VAL A 487 24.41 -15.96 -0.80
N ARG A 488 24.32 -14.85 -1.55
CA ARG A 488 25.00 -13.59 -1.27
C ARG A 488 24.04 -12.45 -1.52
N LEU A 489 23.53 -11.86 -0.46
CA LEU A 489 22.53 -10.81 -0.51
C LEU A 489 23.03 -9.56 0.18
N PHE A 490 22.58 -8.40 -0.29
CA PHE A 490 22.70 -7.15 0.43
C PHE A 490 21.39 -6.35 0.34
N GLU A 491 21.17 -5.48 1.31
CA GLU A 491 20.07 -4.54 1.34
C GLU A 491 20.59 -3.15 1.69
N LEU A 492 20.29 -2.17 0.85
CA LEU A 492 20.39 -0.75 1.19
C LEU A 492 19.04 -0.27 1.71
N GLY A 493 18.99 0.19 2.95
CA GLY A 493 17.72 0.54 3.56
C GLY A 493 17.85 1.49 4.75
N THR A 494 16.72 1.82 5.34
CA THR A 494 16.64 2.66 6.54
C THR A 494 16.41 1.78 7.76
N VAL A 495 17.13 2.08 8.83
CA VAL A 495 16.91 1.54 10.17
C VAL A 495 16.40 2.63 11.08
N PHE A 496 15.66 2.23 12.11
CA PHE A 496 14.91 3.15 12.96
C PHE A 496 15.35 3.03 14.42
N GLY A 497 15.33 4.17 15.09
CA GLY A 497 15.63 4.25 16.52
C GLY A 497 14.87 5.40 17.16
N GLY A 498 15.17 5.68 18.44
CA GLY A 498 14.53 6.76 19.18
C GLY A 498 13.29 6.31 19.95
N THR A 499 12.29 7.17 20.04
CA THR A 499 11.03 6.94 20.76
C THR A 499 9.84 7.12 19.83
N THR A 500 8.65 6.72 20.26
CA THR A 500 7.39 6.97 19.52
C THR A 500 7.11 8.44 19.25
N GLU A 501 7.63 9.33 20.08
CA GLU A 501 7.47 10.78 19.91
C GLU A 501 8.53 11.37 18.95
N LYS A 502 9.71 10.74 18.90
CA LYS A 502 10.82 11.18 18.03
C LYS A 502 11.50 9.97 17.43
N VAL A 503 11.07 9.57 16.26
CA VAL A 503 11.70 8.51 15.48
C VAL A 503 12.93 9.07 14.78
N GLU A 504 14.05 8.36 14.88
CA GLU A 504 15.29 8.67 14.19
C GLU A 504 15.51 7.67 13.05
N GLU A 505 15.76 8.17 11.86
CA GLU A 505 16.04 7.38 10.68
C GLU A 505 17.53 7.41 10.34
N ARG A 506 18.10 6.26 10.01
CA ARG A 506 19.49 6.14 9.62
C ARG A 506 19.64 5.24 8.40
N PRO A 507 20.32 5.70 7.33
CA PRO A 507 20.65 4.82 6.21
C PRO A 507 21.70 3.78 6.63
N ALA A 508 21.47 2.54 6.22
CA ALA A 508 22.35 1.42 6.49
C ALA A 508 22.45 0.51 5.26
N VAL A 509 23.49 -0.32 5.24
CA VAL A 509 23.59 -1.46 4.35
C VAL A 509 23.86 -2.71 5.17
N ALA A 510 23.01 -3.74 5.02
CA ALA A 510 23.31 -5.07 5.50
C ALA A 510 23.70 -5.97 4.33
N PHE A 511 24.51 -6.96 4.64
CA PHE A 511 24.91 -7.99 3.68
C PHE A 511 25.04 -9.33 4.41
N GLY A 512 24.80 -10.39 3.67
CA GLY A 512 24.93 -11.73 4.22
C GLY A 512 25.28 -12.74 3.14
N ALA A 513 26.03 -13.76 3.54
CA ALA A 513 26.57 -14.76 2.63
C ALA A 513 26.65 -16.14 3.30
N ALA A 514 26.35 -17.16 2.50
CA ALA A 514 26.48 -18.57 2.83
C ALA A 514 26.85 -19.36 1.57
N GLY A 515 27.44 -20.55 1.74
CA GLY A 515 27.78 -21.44 0.63
C GLY A 515 29.23 -21.30 0.17
N SER A 516 29.45 -21.26 -1.13
CA SER A 516 30.78 -21.42 -1.76
C SER A 516 31.23 -20.22 -2.59
N VAL A 517 32.56 -20.06 -2.72
CA VAL A 517 33.20 -19.06 -3.58
C VAL A 517 34.42 -19.69 -4.28
N PRO A 518 34.56 -19.58 -5.60
CA PRO A 518 33.51 -19.26 -6.58
C PRO A 518 32.43 -20.34 -6.56
N GLU A 519 31.31 -20.08 -7.21
CA GLU A 519 30.32 -21.15 -7.46
C GLU A 519 30.98 -22.37 -8.08
N GLN A 520 30.59 -23.56 -7.64
CA GLN A 520 31.16 -24.79 -8.13
C GLN A 520 30.95 -24.94 -9.63
N GLY A 521 32.04 -25.09 -10.35
CA GLY A 521 32.03 -25.27 -11.80
C GLY A 521 33.12 -26.26 -12.27
N PRO A 522 33.07 -26.68 -13.52
CA PRO A 522 34.01 -27.68 -14.05
C PRO A 522 35.47 -27.21 -14.04
N LEU A 523 35.72 -25.92 -14.00
CA LEU A 523 37.05 -25.32 -14.05
C LEU A 523 37.56 -24.81 -12.70
N HIS A 524 36.66 -24.69 -11.68
CA HIS A 524 37.01 -24.12 -10.41
C HIS A 524 36.45 -24.99 -9.27
N PRO A 525 37.32 -25.54 -8.38
CA PRO A 525 36.85 -26.18 -7.15
C PRO A 525 36.22 -25.14 -6.27
N ALA A 526 35.04 -25.46 -5.75
CA ALA A 526 34.39 -24.63 -4.75
C ALA A 526 35.16 -24.68 -3.44
N ARG A 527 35.30 -23.54 -2.76
CA ARG A 527 35.66 -23.46 -1.35
C ARG A 527 34.54 -22.76 -0.59
N ALA A 528 34.37 -23.11 0.66
CA ALA A 528 33.42 -22.41 1.52
C ALA A 528 33.78 -20.92 1.59
N ILE A 529 32.73 -20.07 1.54
CA ILE A 529 32.89 -18.63 1.81
C ILE A 529 33.37 -18.44 3.24
N ASP A 530 34.33 -17.55 3.46
CA ASP A 530 34.92 -17.32 4.75
C ASP A 530 34.87 -15.83 5.17
N PHE A 531 35.39 -15.57 6.39
CA PHE A 531 35.46 -14.23 6.97
C PHE A 531 36.19 -13.23 6.06
N HIS A 532 37.24 -13.66 5.35
CA HIS A 532 38.05 -12.77 4.51
C HIS A 532 37.36 -12.37 3.22
N ASP A 533 36.47 -13.21 2.68
CA ASP A 533 35.65 -12.87 1.52
C ASP A 533 34.70 -11.69 1.83
N VAL A 534 34.02 -11.78 2.98
CA VAL A 534 33.13 -10.72 3.42
C VAL A 534 33.91 -9.47 3.85
N LYS A 535 35.05 -9.64 4.53
CA LYS A 535 35.96 -8.53 4.83
C LYS A 535 36.38 -7.80 3.57
N GLY A 536 36.75 -8.53 2.53
CA GLY A 536 37.13 -7.96 1.23
C GLY A 536 36.00 -7.13 0.60
N ALA A 537 34.76 -7.58 0.68
CA ALA A 537 33.60 -6.81 0.21
C ALA A 537 33.41 -5.51 1.02
N VAL A 538 33.54 -5.57 2.34
CA VAL A 538 33.49 -4.40 3.23
C VAL A 538 34.62 -3.41 2.90
N GLU A 539 35.85 -3.92 2.72
CA GLU A 539 37.01 -3.09 2.32
C GLU A 539 36.78 -2.37 0.99
N GLN A 540 36.17 -3.06 0.02
CA GLN A 540 35.84 -2.47 -1.27
C GLN A 540 34.78 -1.35 -1.15
N VAL A 541 33.79 -1.52 -0.28
CA VAL A 541 32.80 -0.47 0.01
C VAL A 541 33.50 0.74 0.65
N LEU A 542 34.31 0.53 1.69
CA LEU A 542 35.03 1.59 2.39
C LEU A 542 36.01 2.31 1.49
N ALA A 543 36.67 1.60 0.59
CA ALA A 543 37.62 2.15 -0.39
C ALA A 543 36.97 3.14 -1.39
N ARG A 544 35.64 3.16 -1.50
CA ARG A 544 34.92 4.16 -2.31
C ARG A 544 34.98 5.55 -1.68
N PHE A 545 35.21 5.65 -0.38
CA PHE A 545 35.22 6.89 0.38
C PHE A 545 36.65 7.35 0.72
N GLN A 546 36.85 8.65 0.89
CA GLN A 546 38.12 9.23 1.28
C GLN A 546 38.31 9.16 2.82
N ALA A 547 38.16 7.96 3.40
CA ALA A 547 38.49 7.76 4.79
C ALA A 547 40.01 7.75 4.96
N ARG A 548 40.55 8.49 5.94
CA ARG A 548 41.98 8.55 6.28
C ARG A 548 42.40 7.39 7.15
N ALA A 549 41.50 6.95 8.04
CA ALA A 549 41.74 5.90 8.99
C ALA A 549 40.55 4.92 8.97
N VAL A 550 40.81 3.69 8.54
CA VAL A 550 39.86 2.57 8.59
C VAL A 550 40.47 1.45 9.38
N TYR A 551 39.78 0.95 10.39
CA TYR A 551 40.22 -0.08 11.29
C TYR A 551 39.22 -1.23 11.34
N PHE A 552 39.75 -2.45 11.46
CA PHE A 552 39.02 -3.69 11.72
C PHE A 552 39.54 -4.27 13.03
N ASP A 553 38.88 -4.02 14.14
CA ASP A 553 39.33 -4.49 15.42
C ASP A 553 38.45 -5.63 15.96
N ARG A 554 39.07 -6.43 16.85
CA ARG A 554 38.35 -7.39 17.66
C ARG A 554 37.64 -6.66 18.80
N PHE A 555 36.48 -7.16 19.16
CA PHE A 555 35.87 -6.72 20.39
C PHE A 555 36.65 -7.28 21.59
N PRO A 556 36.91 -6.49 22.60
CA PRO A 556 37.16 -7.02 23.93
C PRO A 556 35.88 -7.74 24.36
N ALA A 557 35.94 -9.05 24.55
CA ALA A 557 34.78 -9.88 24.95
C ALA A 557 34.12 -9.38 26.25
N GLU A 558 34.87 -8.66 27.06
CA GLU A 558 34.48 -8.11 28.35
C GLU A 558 33.68 -6.81 28.29
N ALA A 559 33.64 -6.14 27.13
CA ALA A 559 33.04 -4.82 27.03
C ALA A 559 31.54 -4.81 26.70
N GLY A 560 30.92 -5.98 26.43
CA GLY A 560 29.49 -6.07 26.07
C GLY A 560 29.11 -5.33 24.78
N LEU A 561 30.09 -4.99 23.94
CA LEU A 561 29.93 -4.17 22.73
C LEU A 561 29.73 -5.01 21.45
N THR A 562 29.93 -6.33 21.54
CA THR A 562 29.70 -7.24 20.41
C THR A 562 28.19 -7.43 20.22
N PRO A 563 27.62 -7.18 19.04
CA PRO A 563 26.23 -7.51 18.77
C PRO A 563 25.93 -8.97 19.08
N ALA A 564 24.86 -9.25 19.81
CA ALA A 564 24.51 -10.60 20.28
C ALA A 564 24.28 -11.61 19.14
N TRP A 565 23.96 -11.11 17.94
CA TRP A 565 23.79 -11.92 16.73
C TRP A 565 25.10 -12.36 16.06
N LEU A 566 26.26 -11.84 16.50
CA LEU A 566 27.58 -12.23 15.98
C LEU A 566 28.32 -13.25 16.88
N HIS A 567 29.09 -14.10 16.23
CA HIS A 567 29.96 -15.03 16.89
C HIS A 567 31.06 -14.30 17.69
N PRO A 568 31.27 -14.56 18.99
CA PRO A 568 32.14 -13.75 19.86
C PRO A 568 33.62 -13.71 19.44
N TYR A 569 34.09 -14.73 18.71
CA TYR A 569 35.48 -14.85 18.27
C TYR A 569 35.70 -14.75 16.74
N ARG A 570 34.60 -14.62 15.96
CA ARG A 570 34.67 -14.60 14.50
C ARG A 570 33.89 -13.41 13.94
N ALA A 571 34.13 -12.25 14.54
CA ALA A 571 33.52 -11.00 14.18
C ALA A 571 34.52 -9.85 14.26
N ALA A 572 34.27 -8.80 13.55
CA ALA A 572 35.00 -7.54 13.59
C ALA A 572 34.09 -6.33 13.66
N ARG A 573 34.53 -5.33 14.40
CA ARG A 573 34.02 -3.99 14.33
C ARG A 573 34.67 -3.25 13.15
N VAL A 574 33.94 -2.46 12.47
CA VAL A 574 34.43 -1.55 11.42
C VAL A 574 34.40 -0.13 11.99
N ALA A 575 35.53 0.52 12.03
CA ALA A 575 35.64 1.90 12.44
C ALA A 575 36.25 2.74 11.29
N ALA A 576 35.72 3.91 11.07
CA ALA A 576 36.24 4.91 10.14
C ALA A 576 36.29 6.29 10.82
N GLU A 577 37.39 7.01 10.65
CA GLU A 577 37.61 8.34 11.26
C GLU A 577 37.37 8.35 12.80
N GLY A 578 37.76 7.28 13.49
CA GLY A 578 37.61 7.13 14.94
C GLY A 578 36.19 6.76 15.40
N ALA A 579 35.25 6.56 14.52
CA ALA A 579 33.88 6.22 14.84
C ALA A 579 33.47 4.84 14.29
N THR A 580 32.75 4.05 15.08
CA THR A 580 32.17 2.77 14.61
C THR A 580 31.19 3.03 13.48
N VAL A 581 31.41 2.39 12.32
CA VAL A 581 30.53 2.45 11.16
C VAL A 581 29.77 1.14 10.95
N GLY A 582 30.08 0.09 11.70
CA GLY A 582 29.33 -1.16 11.62
C GLY A 582 30.07 -2.36 12.18
N TRP A 583 29.53 -3.54 11.91
CA TRP A 583 30.05 -4.84 12.33
C TRP A 583 29.80 -5.89 11.25
N PHE A 584 30.64 -6.88 11.21
CA PHE A 584 30.41 -8.07 10.38
C PHE A 584 31.13 -9.29 10.98
N GLY A 585 30.70 -10.46 10.60
CA GLY A 585 31.31 -11.71 11.03
C GLY A 585 30.42 -12.92 10.81
N GLN A 586 30.77 -14.02 11.45
CA GLN A 586 29.93 -15.21 11.44
C GLN A 586 28.74 -15.01 12.37
N LEU A 587 27.55 -15.48 11.94
CA LEU A 587 26.35 -15.51 12.75
C LEU A 587 26.60 -16.33 14.05
N HIS A 588 26.03 -15.88 15.15
CA HIS A 588 26.11 -16.59 16.43
C HIS A 588 25.50 -17.99 16.30
N PRO A 589 26.14 -19.06 16.86
CA PRO A 589 25.61 -20.42 16.74
C PRO A 589 24.18 -20.62 17.23
N SER A 590 23.78 -19.93 18.31
CA SER A 590 22.38 -19.96 18.79
C SER A 590 21.39 -19.43 17.79
N GLU A 591 21.76 -18.34 17.08
CA GLU A 591 20.92 -17.72 16.05
C GLU A 591 20.82 -18.59 14.78
N ALA A 592 21.92 -19.24 14.42
CA ALA A 592 21.94 -20.23 13.36
C ALA A 592 21.04 -21.43 13.69
N ALA A 593 21.14 -21.96 14.92
CA ALA A 593 20.31 -23.06 15.39
C ALA A 593 18.82 -22.70 15.46
N ALA A 594 18.47 -21.51 15.96
CA ALA A 594 17.08 -21.02 16.02
C ALA A 594 16.44 -20.95 14.61
N ARG A 595 17.24 -20.63 13.59
CA ARG A 595 16.81 -20.56 12.18
C ARG A 595 17.06 -21.87 11.42
N LYS A 596 17.45 -22.94 12.10
CA LYS A 596 17.73 -24.27 11.51
C LYS A 596 18.76 -24.23 10.37
N LEU A 597 19.75 -23.34 10.48
CA LEU A 597 20.83 -23.20 9.50
C LEU A 597 21.94 -24.20 9.81
N LYS A 598 22.32 -24.98 8.82
CA LYS A 598 23.35 -26.03 8.94
C LYS A 598 24.75 -25.51 8.60
N GLU A 599 24.80 -24.62 7.62
CA GLU A 599 26.04 -24.03 7.10
C GLU A 599 26.36 -22.72 7.85
N PRO A 600 27.65 -22.36 7.97
CA PRO A 600 28.04 -21.07 8.50
C PRO A 600 27.48 -19.93 7.66
N VAL A 601 26.83 -18.97 8.29
CA VAL A 601 26.36 -17.73 7.66
C VAL A 601 27.26 -16.59 8.12
N LEU A 602 27.74 -15.81 7.18
CA LEU A 602 28.45 -14.56 7.41
C LEU A 602 27.47 -13.41 7.17
N VAL A 603 27.44 -12.46 8.10
CA VAL A 603 26.50 -11.35 8.06
C VAL A 603 27.14 -10.08 8.59
N GLY A 604 26.74 -8.92 8.09
CA GLY A 604 27.21 -7.63 8.55
C GLY A 604 26.25 -6.49 8.25
N GLU A 605 26.46 -5.40 8.97
CA GLU A 605 25.73 -4.15 8.77
C GLU A 605 26.67 -2.95 8.93
N LEU A 606 26.55 -1.99 7.99
CA LEU A 606 27.28 -0.72 8.06
C LEU A 606 26.27 0.44 8.07
N TYR A 607 26.49 1.40 8.95
CA TYR A 607 25.73 2.64 9.00
C TYR A 607 26.29 3.66 8.01
N LEU A 608 25.52 3.99 7.02
CA LEU A 608 25.95 4.82 5.88
C LEU A 608 25.92 6.31 6.19
N ASP A 609 25.16 6.74 7.19
CA ASP A 609 25.07 8.15 7.60
C ASP A 609 26.43 8.80 7.90
N ARG A 610 27.39 8.01 8.35
CA ARG A 610 28.77 8.46 8.62
C ARG A 610 29.64 8.44 7.37
N LEU A 611 29.52 7.38 6.57
CA LEU A 611 30.26 7.25 5.31
C LEU A 611 29.83 8.28 4.28
N TYR A 612 28.54 8.59 4.21
CA TYR A 612 28.01 9.58 3.27
C TYR A 612 28.47 11.02 3.53
N LYS A 613 29.03 11.30 4.71
CA LYS A 613 29.69 12.58 5.03
C LYS A 613 31.09 12.68 4.42
N LEU A 614 31.67 11.57 4.00
CA LEU A 614 32.99 11.53 3.38
C LEU A 614 32.86 11.68 1.86
N PRO A 615 33.76 12.44 1.22
CA PRO A 615 33.76 12.53 -0.24
C PRO A 615 34.06 11.16 -0.88
N LEU A 616 33.49 10.91 -2.03
CA LEU A 616 33.85 9.75 -2.82
C LEU A 616 35.29 9.89 -3.33
N ARG A 617 36.02 8.78 -3.33
CA ARG A 617 37.39 8.72 -3.85
C ARG A 617 37.37 8.83 -5.36
N LYS A 618 38.01 9.85 -5.87
CA LYS A 618 38.22 10.01 -7.32
C LYS A 618 39.43 9.20 -7.77
N PRO A 619 39.36 8.49 -8.88
CA PRO A 619 40.51 7.83 -9.47
C PRO A 619 41.59 8.87 -9.77
N MET A 620 42.83 8.59 -9.37
CA MET A 620 43.98 9.43 -9.67
C MET A 620 44.99 8.61 -10.48
N ALA A 621 45.39 9.13 -11.61
CA ALA A 621 46.47 8.51 -12.41
C ALA A 621 47.77 8.66 -11.62
N ARG A 622 48.54 7.57 -11.57
CA ARG A 622 49.91 7.55 -11.07
C ARG A 622 50.83 7.22 -12.22
N GLU A 623 51.95 7.90 -12.23
CA GLU A 623 53.01 7.59 -13.19
C GLU A 623 53.58 6.21 -12.89
N ILE A 624 53.63 5.38 -13.91
CA ILE A 624 54.20 4.02 -13.82
C ILE A 624 55.72 4.16 -13.96
N SER A 625 56.45 3.68 -12.95
CA SER A 625 57.90 3.69 -13.02
C SER A 625 58.41 2.82 -14.18
N ARG A 626 59.43 3.29 -14.89
CA ARG A 626 60.11 2.56 -15.93
C ARG A 626 61.15 1.59 -15.39
N PHE A 627 61.45 1.67 -14.09
CA PHE A 627 62.47 0.86 -13.42
C PHE A 627 61.84 -0.39 -12.77
N GLN A 628 62.59 -1.47 -12.70
CA GLN A 628 62.08 -2.74 -12.20
C GLN A 628 61.85 -2.69 -10.67
N PRO A 629 60.74 -3.24 -10.22
CA PRO A 629 60.53 -3.43 -8.78
C PRO A 629 61.37 -4.58 -8.27
N VAL A 630 61.87 -4.44 -7.05
CA VAL A 630 62.58 -5.48 -6.32
C VAL A 630 61.72 -5.93 -5.12
N ARG A 631 61.53 -7.26 -5.01
CA ARG A 631 60.79 -7.85 -3.90
C ARG A 631 61.72 -8.47 -2.88
N ARG A 632 61.40 -8.30 -1.60
CA ARG A 632 62.09 -8.92 -0.48
C ARG A 632 61.05 -9.52 0.49
N ASP A 633 61.34 -10.75 0.93
CA ASP A 633 60.51 -11.43 1.89
C ASP A 633 61.18 -11.38 3.28
N PHE A 634 60.33 -11.12 4.31
CA PHE A 634 60.73 -11.05 5.69
C PHE A 634 59.95 -12.13 6.49
N SER A 635 60.65 -13.07 7.03
CA SER A 635 60.05 -14.04 7.96
C SER A 635 60.11 -13.50 9.38
N LEU A 636 58.95 -13.16 9.92
CA LEU A 636 58.81 -12.55 11.23
C LEU A 636 58.26 -13.56 12.23
N VAL A 637 58.69 -13.50 13.48
CA VAL A 637 58.06 -14.20 14.62
C VAL A 637 57.47 -13.14 15.54
N LEU A 638 56.20 -13.32 15.86
CA LEU A 638 55.42 -12.38 16.65
C LEU A 638 54.72 -13.10 17.79
N ASP A 639 54.55 -12.41 18.91
CA ASP A 639 53.62 -12.80 19.96
C ASP A 639 52.17 -12.70 19.48
N GLU A 640 51.29 -13.58 19.98
CA GLU A 640 49.85 -13.57 19.58
C GLU A 640 49.11 -12.27 19.93
N SER A 641 49.65 -11.47 20.85
CA SER A 641 49.10 -10.12 21.16
C SER A 641 49.41 -9.07 20.11
N ILE A 642 50.41 -9.31 19.21
CA ILE A 642 50.80 -8.39 18.16
C ILE A 642 50.02 -8.71 16.89
N SER A 643 49.19 -7.79 16.47
CA SER A 643 48.39 -7.94 15.26
C SER A 643 49.19 -7.53 14.01
N TRP A 644 48.72 -7.95 12.82
CA TRP A 644 49.23 -7.41 11.56
C TRP A 644 49.10 -5.87 11.48
N GLU A 645 48.04 -5.30 12.06
CA GLU A 645 47.84 -3.85 12.12
C GLU A 645 49.00 -3.11 12.79
N ASN A 646 49.57 -3.65 13.84
CA ASN A 646 50.74 -3.07 14.49
C ASN A 646 51.96 -3.02 13.56
N ILE A 647 52.14 -4.06 12.74
CA ILE A 647 53.21 -4.14 11.75
C ILE A 647 52.93 -3.20 10.59
N ASP A 648 51.70 -3.16 10.08
CA ASP A 648 51.25 -2.29 9.01
C ASP A 648 51.43 -0.81 9.35
N GLN A 649 51.05 -0.40 10.55
CA GLN A 649 51.26 0.96 11.04
C GLN A 649 52.75 1.33 11.18
N ALA A 650 53.57 0.39 11.65
CA ALA A 650 55.02 0.60 11.73
C ALA A 650 55.67 0.80 10.36
N LEU A 651 55.23 0.05 9.36
CA LEU A 651 55.71 0.17 8.00
C LEU A 651 55.18 1.42 7.32
N ALA A 652 53.91 1.78 7.50
CA ALA A 652 53.31 3.01 6.98
C ALA A 652 53.99 4.28 7.54
N GLY A 653 54.58 4.18 8.73
CA GLY A 653 55.35 5.26 9.34
C GLY A 653 56.75 5.47 8.75
N LEU A 654 57.24 4.53 7.94
CA LEU A 654 58.58 4.62 7.32
C LEU A 654 58.60 5.72 6.24
N GLN A 655 59.65 6.49 6.26
CA GLN A 655 59.92 7.52 5.24
C GLN A 655 60.81 6.99 4.10
N ILE A 656 60.34 5.88 3.47
CA ILE A 656 61.01 5.24 2.34
C ILE A 656 60.13 5.40 1.10
N PRO A 657 60.35 6.39 0.25
CA PRO A 657 59.51 6.62 -0.95
C PRO A 657 59.52 5.45 -1.93
N GLU A 658 60.55 4.65 -1.89
CA GLU A 658 60.73 3.46 -2.74
C GLU A 658 59.97 2.25 -2.21
N LEU A 659 59.51 2.19 -0.99
CA LEU A 659 58.67 1.14 -0.45
C LEU A 659 57.24 1.34 -0.97
N VAL A 660 56.92 0.66 -2.06
CA VAL A 660 55.66 0.88 -2.78
C VAL A 660 54.51 -0.05 -2.38
N ASP A 661 54.83 -1.20 -1.83
CA ASP A 661 53.85 -2.22 -1.42
C ASP A 661 54.45 -3.14 -0.33
N TRP A 662 53.59 -3.53 0.59
CA TRP A 662 53.88 -4.61 1.55
C TRP A 662 52.63 -5.40 1.86
N ARG A 663 52.76 -6.72 2.04
CA ARG A 663 51.61 -7.59 2.31
C ARG A 663 52.01 -8.86 3.03
N VAL A 664 51.05 -9.41 3.80
CA VAL A 664 51.17 -10.77 4.34
C VAL A 664 51.13 -11.76 3.19
N ARG A 665 52.07 -12.69 3.18
CA ARG A 665 52.16 -13.82 2.26
C ARG A 665 51.60 -15.09 2.89
N GLU A 666 52.05 -15.36 4.13
CA GLU A 666 51.69 -16.58 4.84
C GLU A 666 51.73 -16.34 6.35
N VAL A 667 50.84 -17.00 7.06
CA VAL A 667 50.84 -17.07 8.52
C VAL A 667 51.02 -18.53 8.90
N PHE A 668 52.07 -18.81 9.66
CA PHE A 668 52.46 -20.15 10.03
C PHE A 668 52.45 -20.31 11.55
N ARG A 669 51.82 -21.40 12.03
CA ARG A 669 51.79 -21.78 13.44
C ARG A 669 52.34 -23.20 13.57
N ASP A 670 53.38 -23.38 14.34
CA ASP A 670 54.05 -24.66 14.50
C ASP A 670 54.52 -24.84 15.94
N ALA A 671 54.53 -26.07 16.42
CA ALA A 671 55.00 -26.41 17.75
C ALA A 671 56.47 -26.06 17.99
N ARG A 672 57.25 -25.75 16.96
CA ARG A 672 58.66 -25.30 17.04
C ARG A 672 58.80 -23.81 17.36
N LEU A 673 57.70 -23.06 17.31
CA LEU A 673 57.65 -21.68 17.79
C LEU A 673 57.39 -21.69 19.30
N GLY A 674 57.74 -20.61 20.00
CA GLY A 674 57.44 -20.47 21.43
C GLY A 674 55.92 -20.50 21.70
N THR A 675 55.54 -20.90 22.89
CA THR A 675 54.13 -20.88 23.30
C THR A 675 53.60 -19.45 23.22
N GLY A 676 52.50 -19.26 22.45
CA GLY A 676 51.93 -17.95 22.21
C GLY A 676 52.57 -17.13 21.07
N GLU A 677 53.42 -17.81 20.24
CA GLU A 677 54.06 -17.16 19.09
C GLU A 677 53.48 -17.71 17.76
N TYR A 678 53.52 -16.86 16.74
CA TYR A 678 53.26 -17.24 15.35
C TYR A 678 54.30 -16.66 14.41
N SER A 679 54.51 -17.29 13.26
CA SER A 679 55.40 -16.80 12.21
C SER A 679 54.57 -16.18 11.09
N LEU A 680 55.04 -15.04 10.61
CA LEU A 680 54.40 -14.29 9.53
C LEU A 680 55.45 -14.06 8.43
N LEU A 681 55.14 -14.53 7.22
CA LEU A 681 55.93 -14.21 6.01
C LEU A 681 55.34 -12.95 5.40
N MET A 682 56.09 -11.88 5.39
CA MET A 682 55.74 -10.59 4.77
C MET A 682 56.59 -10.35 3.49
N GLY A 683 55.93 -10.00 2.40
CA GLY A 683 56.62 -9.53 1.21
C GLY A 683 56.55 -8.02 1.11
N ALA A 684 57.73 -7.38 0.90
CA ALA A 684 57.81 -5.94 0.62
C ALA A 684 58.34 -5.70 -0.80
N THR A 685 57.81 -4.69 -1.45
CA THR A 685 58.19 -4.31 -2.84
C THR A 685 58.80 -2.93 -2.85
N PHE A 686 60.01 -2.81 -3.33
CA PHE A 686 60.74 -1.55 -3.46
C PHE A 686 60.89 -1.17 -4.94
N GLN A 687 60.61 0.09 -5.26
CA GLN A 687 60.73 0.59 -6.65
C GLN A 687 61.02 2.08 -6.63
N ALA A 688 62.12 2.48 -7.29
CA ALA A 688 62.43 3.87 -7.49
C ALA A 688 61.71 4.43 -8.75
N LYS A 689 61.46 5.73 -8.80
CA LYS A 689 60.87 6.41 -9.96
C LYS A 689 61.90 6.86 -10.99
N ASP A 690 63.13 7.07 -10.57
CA ASP A 690 64.20 7.76 -11.30
C ASP A 690 65.43 6.93 -11.61
N ARG A 691 65.58 5.78 -10.97
CA ARG A 691 66.77 4.90 -11.11
C ARG A 691 66.45 3.44 -10.88
N THR A 692 67.37 2.55 -11.27
CA THR A 692 67.43 1.15 -10.82
C THR A 692 68.00 1.12 -9.42
N LEU A 693 67.34 0.38 -8.51
CA LEU A 693 67.84 0.18 -7.14
C LEU A 693 69.10 -0.66 -7.12
N ARG A 694 70.10 -0.21 -6.35
CA ARG A 694 71.35 -0.97 -6.09
C ARG A 694 71.22 -1.82 -4.84
N GLU A 695 72.07 -2.82 -4.69
CA GLU A 695 72.04 -3.69 -3.51
C GLU A 695 72.27 -2.92 -2.20
N GLU A 696 73.07 -1.86 -2.21
CA GLU A 696 73.30 -0.95 -1.08
C GLU A 696 72.01 -0.23 -0.66
N ASP A 697 71.18 0.26 -1.61
CA ASP A 697 69.86 0.85 -1.36
C ASP A 697 68.96 -0.16 -0.65
N LEU A 698 68.90 -1.36 -1.22
CA LEU A 698 68.06 -2.46 -0.71
C LEU A 698 68.44 -2.89 0.71
N GLN A 699 69.77 -3.00 1.00
CA GLN A 699 70.24 -3.33 2.33
C GLN A 699 69.85 -2.25 3.35
N SER A 700 69.97 -0.97 2.95
CA SER A 700 69.52 0.14 3.80
C SER A 700 67.99 0.11 4.08
N PHE A 701 67.17 -0.15 3.03
CA PHE A 701 65.73 -0.26 3.18
C PHE A 701 65.33 -1.47 4.03
N GLN A 702 65.97 -2.61 3.82
CA GLN A 702 65.74 -3.80 4.64
C GLN A 702 66.06 -3.57 6.09
N ALA A 703 67.18 -2.88 6.43
CA ALA A 703 67.54 -2.56 7.78
C ALA A 703 66.48 -1.68 8.46
N GLN A 704 65.97 -0.66 7.76
CA GLN A 704 64.89 0.23 8.25
C GLN A 704 63.60 -0.53 8.49
N VAL A 705 63.21 -1.42 7.56
CA VAL A 705 62.02 -2.27 7.70
C VAL A 705 62.17 -3.19 8.92
N VAL A 706 63.32 -3.87 9.08
CA VAL A 706 63.60 -4.74 10.22
C VAL A 706 63.56 -3.96 11.53
N GLU A 707 64.16 -2.78 11.59
CA GLU A 707 64.10 -1.93 12.77
C GLU A 707 62.66 -1.51 13.11
N ALA A 708 61.84 -1.11 12.12
CA ALA A 708 60.46 -0.70 12.34
C ALA A 708 59.61 -1.85 12.89
N VAL A 709 59.68 -3.04 12.25
CA VAL A 709 58.91 -4.19 12.71
C VAL A 709 59.43 -4.71 14.05
N GLY A 710 60.74 -4.56 14.33
CA GLY A 710 61.35 -4.85 15.62
C GLY A 710 60.80 -3.98 16.75
N LYS A 711 60.64 -2.67 16.51
CA LYS A 711 60.00 -1.73 17.44
C LYS A 711 58.54 -2.07 17.70
N ALA A 712 57.85 -2.65 16.70
CA ALA A 712 56.50 -3.17 16.85
C ALA A 712 56.41 -4.54 17.57
N GLY A 713 57.57 -5.10 18.01
CA GLY A 713 57.61 -6.36 18.75
C GLY A 713 57.86 -7.61 17.91
N ALA A 714 58.06 -7.48 16.59
CA ALA A 714 58.42 -8.61 15.77
C ALA A 714 59.90 -8.90 15.77
N ARG A 715 60.30 -10.16 15.66
CA ARG A 715 61.70 -10.56 15.45
C ARG A 715 61.86 -11.35 14.15
N LEU A 716 63.00 -11.14 13.46
CA LEU A 716 63.31 -11.97 12.31
C LEU A 716 63.48 -13.42 12.71
N ARG A 717 62.94 -14.31 11.94
CA ARG A 717 63.20 -15.75 12.08
C ARG A 717 64.55 -16.04 11.45
N SER A 718 65.47 -16.52 12.31
CA SER A 718 66.80 -16.98 11.88
C SER A 718 66.70 -18.24 11.05
#